data_33a4e8b3583d6eaa1c937d98339ed6c7
#
_entry.id   33a4e8b3583d6eaa1c937d98339ed6c7
#
_cell.length_a   1.000
_cell.length_b   1.000
_cell.length_c   1.000
_cell.angle_alpha   90.00
_cell.angle_beta   90.00
_cell.angle_gamma   90.00
#
_symmetry.space_group_name_H-M   'P 1'
#
loop_
_entity.id
_entity.type
_entity.pdbx_description
1 polymer ?
#
loop_
_entity_poly.entity_id
_entity_poly.type
_entity_poly.pdbx_seq_one_letter_code
_entity_poly.pdbx_strand_id
1 'polypeptide(L)'
;MFSLFSRILKKTHRYPTIILGLSLLISFLMIVPVSKLKWELQLIDTLPETSQTKKTAKALEEDFGGLGTLTIVLQSSDSLLNDRFVHRLASEFKKNPLVSHVQFESDTRFYKENQFLYIRYQDLEDIHSRIKKLKEKLLLKANPFWVDLIDTDSSLNSSIEEISFADIEKKYLDKLKNTYQNNDGTIRVLDIYPTNNITSLYSSREIYNSIKKMVDKENKDSIQVHYTGKVYHVIKTGQTLLPESKKMGLLTGFFIAILLLISFYKQPQLIIPAGIPIAISIFWTFGFAFILYGRINLFTLLLALIIPGHACQQIIHLLKRYTEERRQGLSPALSLESSILGIGPATAASSFITAATLLSLILMPLAGIQELGVLGAFGVLLNWILANTLLPSLLILLQRKKPFELLEPKEVFLINKNITLLHPHPRFLILFIFIITFIIAAYRGIIPKFEYDFSKTENLSQEIYVDSLLNETDYTNYDPAIVLFDDPSQSQVFYDSYLAKQKNKQTKTIHSVVTFANLLPSQQEKKINKLLEIRSDLSAETLNHFKSSDSINIQNILNSWNVSELSESDLPPNIRHKFESKDGSLGKFAFIFPTQSTNDGSFCRRFSKEINSILTPEGNPYHLTGPAIVRADILNLTLPYIHLSIIVACIAILFITLLLYNKLTYSLFVLTAPMFSFIWILSSISLLDIKLTAYSTLAFPLLIALSVDGSMQLWNVYFERTKTSALLILSRVGPSIFLSHMATLIGTYGLLLSSHHGLRSIGKISILGLFFIILSHFIFFPLMAASLDFYRFKKRSASHKKHL
;
A
#
# COMPACT_ATOMS: atom_id res chain seq x y z
N MET A 1 34.88 -13.43 -20.29
CA MET A 1 34.07 -12.22 -20.53
C MET A 1 34.52 -11.45 -21.79
N PHE A 2 35.82 -11.11 -21.98
CA PHE A 2 36.36 -10.42 -23.14
C PHE A 2 36.05 -11.09 -24.50
N SER A 3 36.15 -12.41 -24.58
CA SER A 3 35.82 -13.16 -25.80
C SER A 3 34.36 -13.05 -26.23
N LEU A 4 33.44 -12.97 -25.25
CA LEU A 4 32.01 -12.80 -25.50
C LEU A 4 31.75 -11.37 -26.07
N PHE A 5 32.32 -10.35 -25.43
CA PHE A 5 32.20 -8.95 -25.88
C PHE A 5 32.76 -8.77 -27.32
N SER A 6 33.92 -9.32 -27.60
CA SER A 6 34.50 -9.24 -28.95
C SER A 6 33.63 -9.93 -29.99
N ARG A 7 32.96 -11.05 -29.66
CA ARG A 7 32.03 -11.72 -30.59
C ARG A 7 30.75 -10.91 -30.82
N ILE A 8 30.16 -10.35 -29.75
CA ILE A 8 28.98 -9.47 -29.87
C ILE A 8 29.31 -8.27 -30.74
N LEU A 9 30.44 -7.61 -30.51
CA LEU A 9 30.91 -6.47 -31.27
C LEU A 9 31.12 -6.80 -32.75
N LYS A 10 31.81 -7.89 -33.07
CA LYS A 10 32.02 -8.30 -34.47
C LYS A 10 30.70 -8.49 -35.22
N LYS A 11 29.68 -9.09 -34.54
CA LYS A 11 28.35 -9.26 -35.13
C LYS A 11 27.62 -7.94 -35.27
N THR A 12 27.69 -7.05 -34.27
CA THR A 12 27.05 -5.72 -34.30
C THR A 12 27.62 -4.85 -35.44
N HIS A 13 28.94 -4.86 -35.65
CA HIS A 13 29.58 -4.16 -36.74
C HIS A 13 29.20 -4.71 -38.11
N ARG A 14 29.08 -6.02 -38.23
CA ARG A 14 28.80 -6.68 -39.51
C ARG A 14 27.34 -6.55 -39.95
N TYR A 15 26.41 -6.53 -39.01
CA TYR A 15 24.97 -6.62 -39.26
C TYR A 15 24.12 -5.59 -38.52
N PRO A 16 24.44 -4.26 -38.58
CA PRO A 16 23.69 -3.27 -37.79
C PRO A 16 22.22 -3.13 -38.21
N THR A 17 21.91 -3.35 -39.50
CA THR A 17 20.54 -3.33 -40.03
C THR A 17 19.71 -4.49 -39.52
N ILE A 18 20.31 -5.67 -39.34
CA ILE A 18 19.61 -6.85 -38.78
C ILE A 18 19.23 -6.61 -37.33
N ILE A 19 20.15 -6.03 -36.52
CA ILE A 19 19.87 -5.70 -35.12
C ILE A 19 18.74 -4.69 -35.00
N LEU A 20 18.76 -3.66 -35.83
CA LEU A 20 17.68 -2.67 -35.88
C LEU A 20 16.35 -3.31 -36.32
N GLY A 21 16.37 -4.12 -37.39
CA GLY A 21 15.19 -4.84 -37.86
C GLY A 21 14.60 -5.79 -36.80
N LEU A 22 15.47 -6.55 -36.13
CA LEU A 22 15.04 -7.43 -35.03
C LEU A 22 14.44 -6.64 -33.85
N SER A 23 15.06 -5.50 -33.49
CA SER A 23 14.53 -4.65 -32.43
C SER A 23 13.16 -4.07 -32.78
N LEU A 24 12.96 -3.67 -34.03
CA LEU A 24 11.65 -3.20 -34.51
C LEU A 24 10.62 -4.32 -34.56
N LEU A 25 11.00 -5.51 -35.00
CA LEU A 25 10.12 -6.69 -35.01
C LEU A 25 9.66 -7.05 -33.60
N ILE A 26 10.58 -7.16 -32.63
CA ILE A 26 10.25 -7.44 -31.25
C ILE A 26 9.35 -6.32 -30.69
N SER A 27 9.66 -5.05 -30.96
CA SER A 27 8.83 -3.93 -30.53
C SER A 27 7.41 -4.02 -31.10
N PHE A 28 7.27 -4.40 -32.35
CA PHE A 28 5.96 -4.63 -32.99
C PHE A 28 5.20 -5.76 -32.31
N LEU A 29 5.86 -6.89 -32.03
CA LEU A 29 5.26 -8.02 -31.32
C LEU A 29 4.84 -7.65 -29.89
N MET A 30 5.52 -6.72 -29.23
CA MET A 30 5.20 -6.28 -27.85
C MET A 30 4.04 -5.28 -27.78
N ILE A 31 3.53 -4.75 -28.91
CA ILE A 31 2.37 -3.84 -28.91
C ILE A 31 1.14 -4.53 -28.29
N VAL A 32 0.83 -5.77 -28.70
CA VAL A 32 -0.33 -6.51 -28.20
C VAL A 32 -0.22 -6.85 -26.71
N PRO A 33 0.91 -7.41 -26.21
CA PRO A 33 1.13 -7.59 -24.80
C PRO A 33 0.92 -6.32 -23.96
N VAL A 34 1.54 -5.22 -24.35
CA VAL A 34 1.45 -3.96 -23.61
C VAL A 34 0.03 -3.39 -23.61
N SER A 35 -0.71 -3.52 -24.71
CA SER A 35 -2.09 -3.01 -24.81
C SER A 35 -3.11 -3.80 -23.97
N LYS A 36 -2.81 -5.05 -23.67
CA LYS A 36 -3.68 -5.95 -22.87
C LYS A 36 -3.33 -5.98 -21.39
N LEU A 37 -2.34 -5.22 -20.91
CA LEU A 37 -1.96 -5.15 -19.50
C LEU A 37 -3.13 -4.71 -18.63
N LYS A 38 -3.43 -5.50 -17.60
CA LYS A 38 -4.39 -5.14 -16.55
C LYS A 38 -3.72 -4.30 -15.46
N TRP A 39 -4.47 -3.35 -14.93
CA TRP A 39 -4.01 -2.47 -13.87
C TRP A 39 -4.68 -2.89 -12.55
N GLU A 40 -3.91 -3.53 -11.68
CA GLU A 40 -4.34 -3.97 -10.35
C GLU A 40 -3.62 -3.12 -9.30
N LEU A 41 -4.31 -2.10 -8.80
CA LEU A 41 -3.70 -1.04 -7.99
C LEU A 41 -4.14 -1.08 -6.52
N GLN A 42 -4.92 -2.10 -6.12
CA GLN A 42 -5.35 -2.28 -4.75
C GLN A 42 -4.25 -2.94 -3.90
N LEU A 43 -4.25 -2.67 -2.60
CA LEU A 43 -3.30 -3.29 -1.66
C LEU A 43 -3.41 -4.82 -1.63
N ILE A 44 -4.62 -5.36 -1.71
CA ILE A 44 -4.86 -6.81 -1.74
C ILE A 44 -4.21 -7.50 -2.95
N ASP A 45 -4.09 -6.79 -4.07
CA ASP A 45 -3.46 -7.32 -5.29
C ASP A 45 -1.96 -7.57 -5.11
N THR A 46 -1.37 -6.91 -4.12
CA THR A 46 0.05 -7.08 -3.79
C THR A 46 0.34 -8.32 -2.94
N LEU A 47 -0.69 -8.93 -2.36
CA LEU A 47 -0.55 -10.18 -1.59
C LEU A 47 -0.27 -11.36 -2.53
N PRO A 48 0.47 -12.39 -2.05
CA PRO A 48 0.70 -13.62 -2.81
C PRO A 48 -0.62 -14.33 -3.16
N GLU A 49 -0.67 -14.99 -4.31
CA GLU A 49 -1.82 -15.83 -4.67
C GLU A 49 -2.03 -17.00 -3.69
N THR A 50 -0.99 -17.39 -2.98
CA THR A 50 -1.03 -18.39 -1.91
C THR A 50 -1.59 -17.86 -0.59
N SER A 51 -1.69 -16.53 -0.43
CA SER A 51 -2.22 -15.90 0.79
C SER A 51 -3.66 -16.33 1.05
N GLN A 52 -3.94 -16.78 2.27
CA GLN A 52 -5.29 -17.16 2.68
C GLN A 52 -6.25 -15.97 2.60
N THR A 53 -5.82 -14.79 3.02
CA THR A 53 -6.60 -13.55 2.92
C THR A 53 -7.05 -13.23 1.51
N LYS A 54 -6.16 -13.42 0.51
CA LYS A 54 -6.48 -13.19 -0.90
C LYS A 54 -7.41 -14.26 -1.46
N LYS A 55 -7.19 -15.54 -1.09
CA LYS A 55 -8.07 -16.65 -1.48
C LYS A 55 -9.48 -16.46 -0.93
N THR A 56 -9.59 -16.12 0.37
CA THR A 56 -10.88 -15.84 1.01
C THR A 56 -11.60 -14.67 0.36
N ALA A 57 -10.88 -13.59 0.01
CA ALA A 57 -11.47 -12.47 -0.69
C ALA A 57 -12.02 -12.87 -2.07
N LYS A 58 -11.28 -13.69 -2.84
CA LYS A 58 -11.74 -14.21 -4.14
C LYS A 58 -12.97 -15.11 -4.00
N ALA A 59 -12.98 -16.02 -3.03
CA ALA A 59 -14.12 -16.89 -2.76
C ALA A 59 -15.38 -16.08 -2.40
N LEU A 60 -15.22 -15.06 -1.54
CA LEU A 60 -16.32 -14.14 -1.22
C LEU A 60 -16.83 -13.37 -2.45
N GLU A 61 -15.97 -13.02 -3.39
CA GLU A 61 -16.36 -12.36 -4.64
C GLU A 61 -17.10 -13.29 -5.58
N GLU A 62 -16.67 -14.52 -5.68
CA GLU A 62 -17.29 -15.54 -6.51
C GLU A 62 -18.67 -15.92 -5.95
N ASP A 63 -18.78 -16.15 -4.65
CA ASP A 63 -20.00 -16.64 -4.01
C ASP A 63 -21.03 -15.53 -3.71
N PHE A 64 -20.57 -14.31 -3.39
CA PHE A 64 -21.47 -13.22 -2.95
C PHE A 64 -21.44 -11.98 -3.86
N GLY A 65 -20.66 -11.98 -4.95
CA GLY A 65 -20.57 -10.84 -5.87
C GLY A 65 -19.69 -9.70 -5.37
N GLY A 66 -19.06 -9.87 -4.21
CA GLY A 66 -18.25 -8.86 -3.54
C GLY A 66 -19.04 -8.09 -2.48
N LEU A 67 -18.54 -8.14 -1.25
CA LEU A 67 -19.14 -7.46 -0.07
C LEU A 67 -18.78 -5.97 0.01
N GLY A 68 -18.58 -5.28 -1.11
CA GLY A 68 -18.29 -3.86 -1.13
C GLY A 68 -19.45 -3.04 -1.68
N THR A 69 -19.68 -1.87 -1.07
CA THR A 69 -20.74 -0.94 -1.46
C THR A 69 -20.18 0.26 -2.22
N LEU A 70 -21.08 0.90 -2.99
CA LEU A 70 -20.97 2.31 -3.32
C LEU A 70 -21.87 3.05 -2.34
N THR A 71 -21.29 3.80 -1.42
CA THR A 71 -22.02 4.56 -0.42
C THR A 71 -22.18 6.00 -0.88
N ILE A 72 -23.40 6.52 -0.86
CA ILE A 72 -23.73 7.91 -1.16
C ILE A 72 -24.09 8.59 0.15
N VAL A 73 -23.47 9.74 0.42
CA VAL A 73 -23.80 10.61 1.54
C VAL A 73 -24.41 11.89 1.00
N LEU A 74 -25.66 12.15 1.40
CA LEU A 74 -26.43 13.33 1.02
C LEU A 74 -26.44 14.32 2.16
N GLN A 75 -26.19 15.59 1.85
CA GLN A 75 -26.20 16.66 2.82
C GLN A 75 -27.10 17.80 2.33
N SER A 76 -28.10 18.17 3.15
CA SER A 76 -29.02 19.27 2.89
C SER A 76 -29.44 19.90 4.21
N SER A 77 -29.65 21.20 4.22
CA SER A 77 -30.24 21.94 5.37
C SER A 77 -31.72 21.62 5.57
N ASP A 78 -32.43 21.14 4.53
CA ASP A 78 -33.83 20.72 4.57
C ASP A 78 -33.91 19.19 4.66
N SER A 79 -34.32 18.70 5.80
CA SER A 79 -34.45 17.27 6.09
C SER A 79 -35.57 16.59 5.28
N LEU A 80 -36.67 17.28 5.02
CA LEU A 80 -37.78 16.75 4.21
C LEU A 80 -37.41 16.61 2.75
N LEU A 81 -36.65 17.58 2.22
CA LEU A 81 -36.14 17.54 0.86
C LEU A 81 -35.14 16.40 0.71
N ASN A 82 -34.25 16.24 1.70
CA ASN A 82 -33.25 15.17 1.75
C ASN A 82 -33.93 13.78 1.79
N ASP A 83 -34.97 13.63 2.59
CA ASP A 83 -35.74 12.38 2.71
C ASP A 83 -36.42 12.00 1.39
N ARG A 84 -37.13 12.95 0.78
CA ARG A 84 -37.77 12.73 -0.54
C ARG A 84 -36.78 12.35 -1.61
N PHE A 85 -35.60 12.96 -1.59
CA PHE A 85 -34.54 12.67 -2.55
C PHE A 85 -33.99 11.27 -2.38
N VAL A 86 -33.76 10.84 -1.14
CA VAL A 86 -33.33 9.47 -0.81
C VAL A 86 -34.28 8.43 -1.36
N HIS A 87 -35.61 8.57 -1.07
CA HIS A 87 -36.62 7.63 -1.53
C HIS A 87 -36.72 7.58 -3.06
N ARG A 88 -36.62 8.74 -3.73
CA ARG A 88 -36.61 8.84 -5.19
C ARG A 88 -35.41 8.14 -5.78
N LEU A 89 -34.20 8.40 -5.25
CA LEU A 89 -32.98 7.74 -5.70
C LEU A 89 -33.05 6.22 -5.49
N ALA A 90 -33.49 5.76 -4.31
CA ALA A 90 -33.58 4.34 -4.00
C ALA A 90 -34.53 3.62 -4.96
N SER A 91 -35.65 4.26 -5.32
CA SER A 91 -36.60 3.74 -6.31
C SER A 91 -35.99 3.63 -7.71
N GLU A 92 -35.23 4.64 -8.14
CA GLU A 92 -34.57 4.61 -9.45
C GLU A 92 -33.43 3.60 -9.52
N PHE A 93 -32.61 3.51 -8.45
CA PHE A 93 -31.48 2.57 -8.41
C PHE A 93 -31.93 1.11 -8.47
N LYS A 94 -33.07 0.75 -7.89
CA LYS A 94 -33.65 -0.60 -7.98
C LYS A 94 -33.96 -1.03 -9.42
N LYS A 95 -34.12 -0.09 -10.35
CA LYS A 95 -34.37 -0.39 -11.80
C LYS A 95 -33.05 -0.65 -12.56
N ASN A 96 -31.90 -0.40 -11.94
CA ASN A 96 -30.60 -0.54 -12.59
C ASN A 96 -30.13 -2.00 -12.50
N PRO A 97 -29.86 -2.70 -13.62
CA PRO A 97 -29.42 -4.10 -13.59
C PRO A 97 -28.05 -4.33 -12.93
N LEU A 98 -27.26 -3.27 -12.78
CA LEU A 98 -25.97 -3.30 -12.09
C LEU A 98 -26.11 -3.23 -10.55
N VAL A 99 -27.32 -3.00 -10.04
CA VAL A 99 -27.62 -2.85 -8.61
C VAL A 99 -28.40 -4.07 -8.14
N SER A 100 -27.82 -4.79 -7.18
CA SER A 100 -28.49 -5.92 -6.52
C SER A 100 -29.47 -5.43 -5.46
N HIS A 101 -29.02 -4.52 -4.62
CA HIS A 101 -29.80 -4.03 -3.48
C HIS A 101 -29.42 -2.59 -3.12
N VAL A 102 -30.38 -1.83 -2.55
CA VAL A 102 -30.18 -0.48 -2.03
C VAL A 102 -30.69 -0.42 -0.59
N GLN A 103 -29.82 -0.01 0.33
CA GLN A 103 -30.18 0.20 1.72
C GLN A 103 -29.97 1.67 2.12
N PHE A 104 -30.98 2.28 2.71
CA PHE A 104 -30.96 3.69 3.15
C PHE A 104 -31.68 3.91 4.50
N GLU A 105 -32.17 2.83 5.10
CA GLU A 105 -32.85 2.83 6.38
C GLU A 105 -32.49 1.57 7.16
N SER A 106 -32.46 1.69 8.49
CA SER A 106 -32.40 0.55 9.38
C SER A 106 -33.80 -0.06 9.53
N ASP A 107 -33.90 -1.38 9.62
CA ASP A 107 -35.18 -2.09 9.78
C ASP A 107 -35.73 -1.93 11.22
N THR A 108 -35.83 -0.67 11.67
CA THR A 108 -36.23 -0.33 13.06
C THR A 108 -37.61 -0.82 13.44
N ARG A 109 -38.54 -0.87 12.45
CA ARG A 109 -39.90 -1.37 12.66
C ARG A 109 -39.89 -2.85 13.09
N PHE A 110 -39.15 -3.68 12.38
CA PHE A 110 -39.02 -5.11 12.70
C PHE A 110 -38.48 -5.32 14.09
N TYR A 111 -37.43 -4.59 14.48
CA TYR A 111 -36.85 -4.70 15.80
C TYR A 111 -37.78 -4.14 16.88
N LYS A 112 -38.57 -3.10 16.62
CA LYS A 112 -39.58 -2.57 17.55
C LYS A 112 -40.71 -3.58 17.79
N GLU A 113 -41.20 -4.20 16.72
CA GLU A 113 -42.28 -5.18 16.80
C GLU A 113 -41.85 -6.45 17.57
N ASN A 114 -40.58 -6.82 17.49
CA ASN A 114 -40.02 -8.05 18.09
C ASN A 114 -39.05 -7.76 19.26
N GLN A 115 -39.04 -6.54 19.82
CA GLN A 115 -38.01 -6.08 20.77
C GLN A 115 -37.79 -6.99 21.94
N PHE A 116 -38.87 -7.59 22.51
CA PHE A 116 -38.79 -8.45 23.68
C PHE A 116 -38.11 -9.80 23.42
N LEU A 117 -38.07 -10.28 22.17
CA LEU A 117 -37.29 -11.45 21.81
C LEU A 117 -35.79 -11.14 21.75
N TYR A 118 -35.42 -9.88 21.46
CA TYR A 118 -34.02 -9.47 21.33
C TYR A 118 -33.35 -9.02 22.62
N ILE A 119 -34.14 -8.79 23.73
CA ILE A 119 -33.53 -8.54 25.02
C ILE A 119 -33.04 -9.84 25.68
N ARG A 120 -32.13 -9.74 26.63
CA ARG A 120 -31.61 -10.91 27.33
C ARG A 120 -32.68 -11.48 28.27
N TYR A 121 -32.70 -12.80 28.45
CA TYR A 121 -33.66 -13.47 29.31
C TYR A 121 -33.63 -12.92 30.75
N GLN A 122 -32.44 -12.59 31.26
CA GLN A 122 -32.28 -12.00 32.61
C GLN A 122 -32.94 -10.62 32.73
N ASP A 123 -32.91 -9.80 31.66
CA ASP A 123 -33.57 -8.48 31.68
C ASP A 123 -35.10 -8.66 31.61
N LEU A 124 -35.62 -9.73 30.96
CA LEU A 124 -37.04 -10.12 31.05
C LEU A 124 -37.45 -10.59 32.46
N GLU A 125 -36.58 -11.33 33.14
CA GLU A 125 -36.81 -11.74 34.53
C GLU A 125 -36.85 -10.53 35.48
N ASP A 126 -35.97 -9.53 35.23
CA ASP A 126 -35.97 -8.29 36.01
C ASP A 126 -37.26 -7.49 35.76
N ILE A 127 -37.70 -7.35 34.51
CA ILE A 127 -38.98 -6.74 34.16
C ILE A 127 -40.13 -7.47 34.90
N HIS A 128 -40.17 -8.80 34.83
CA HIS A 128 -41.21 -9.60 35.52
C HIS A 128 -41.18 -9.41 37.03
N SER A 129 -40.03 -9.40 37.66
CA SER A 129 -39.90 -9.22 39.12
C SER A 129 -40.39 -7.84 39.55
N ARG A 130 -40.13 -6.77 38.79
CA ARG A 130 -40.63 -5.42 39.09
C ARG A 130 -42.15 -5.36 38.98
N ILE A 131 -42.74 -5.96 37.93
CA ILE A 131 -44.20 -6.04 37.75
C ILE A 131 -44.86 -6.83 38.88
N LYS A 132 -44.30 -7.98 39.27
CA LYS A 132 -44.80 -8.81 40.33
C LYS A 132 -44.80 -8.09 41.70
N LYS A 133 -43.72 -7.39 42.03
CA LYS A 133 -43.65 -6.55 43.25
C LYS A 133 -44.70 -5.44 43.26
N LEU A 134 -44.97 -4.80 42.11
CA LEU A 134 -46.06 -3.82 42.04
C LEU A 134 -47.40 -4.45 42.26
N LYS A 135 -47.68 -5.58 41.60
CA LYS A 135 -48.95 -6.33 41.79
C LYS A 135 -49.18 -6.74 43.26
N GLU A 136 -48.13 -7.25 43.91
CA GLU A 136 -48.19 -7.58 45.36
C GLU A 136 -48.48 -6.34 46.19
N LYS A 137 -47.86 -5.18 45.97
CA LYS A 137 -48.14 -3.93 46.65
C LYS A 137 -49.59 -3.46 46.45
N LEU A 138 -50.10 -3.56 45.23
CA LEU A 138 -51.48 -3.19 44.89
C LEU A 138 -52.48 -4.11 45.56
N LEU A 139 -52.26 -5.43 45.60
CA LEU A 139 -53.09 -6.40 46.27
C LEU A 139 -53.11 -6.18 47.81
N LEU A 140 -51.97 -5.82 48.38
CA LEU A 140 -51.88 -5.46 49.80
C LEU A 140 -52.71 -4.21 50.13
N LYS A 141 -52.68 -3.16 49.32
CA LYS A 141 -53.46 -1.95 49.50
C LYS A 141 -54.96 -2.12 49.23
N ALA A 142 -55.34 -3.04 48.35
CA ALA A 142 -56.74 -3.39 48.09
C ALA A 142 -57.36 -4.26 49.19
N ASN A 143 -56.60 -4.80 50.14
CA ASN A 143 -57.10 -5.60 51.25
C ASN A 143 -57.64 -4.66 52.37
N PRO A 144 -58.96 -4.65 52.66
CA PRO A 144 -59.54 -3.77 53.65
C PRO A 144 -59.11 -4.06 55.08
N PHE A 145 -58.44 -5.17 55.33
CA PHE A 145 -57.91 -5.57 56.64
C PHE A 145 -56.41 -5.30 56.79
N TRP A 146 -55.75 -4.64 55.82
CA TRP A 146 -54.35 -4.33 55.85
C TRP A 146 -54.14 -3.11 56.77
N VAL A 147 -53.51 -3.28 57.92
CA VAL A 147 -53.08 -2.19 58.79
C VAL A 147 -51.61 -2.09 58.79
N ASP A 148 -51.08 -0.93 58.43
CA ASP A 148 -49.66 -0.65 58.45
C ASP A 148 -49.20 -0.54 59.89
N LEU A 149 -48.63 -1.62 60.47
CA LEU A 149 -48.17 -1.70 61.84
C LEU A 149 -46.81 -1.05 62.10
N ILE A 150 -46.20 -0.42 61.08
CA ILE A 150 -44.91 0.23 61.21
C ILE A 150 -45.03 1.71 60.84
N ASP A 151 -45.56 2.47 61.81
CA ASP A 151 -45.67 3.91 61.82
C ASP A 151 -44.27 4.52 62.17
N THR A 152 -43.27 4.39 61.32
CA THR A 152 -42.01 5.08 61.46
C THR A 152 -41.56 5.57 60.05
N ASP A 153 -41.83 6.82 59.88
CA ASP A 153 -41.48 7.73 58.77
C ASP A 153 -42.58 7.98 57.73
N SER A 154 -42.92 9.23 57.67
CA SER A 154 -43.78 9.91 56.69
C SER A 154 -43.32 9.73 55.24
N SER A 155 -42.47 8.74 54.94
CA SER A 155 -42.00 8.39 53.58
C SER A 155 -42.83 7.28 52.90
N LEU A 156 -43.75 6.56 53.69
CA LEU A 156 -44.56 5.48 53.11
C LEU A 156 -45.92 5.90 52.56
N ASN A 157 -46.31 7.18 52.80
CA ASN A 157 -47.42 7.81 52.10
C ASN A 157 -46.96 8.42 50.74
N SER A 158 -45.71 8.26 50.40
CA SER A 158 -45.22 8.54 49.06
C SER A 158 -45.91 7.60 48.06
N SER A 159 -46.61 8.19 47.12
CA SER A 159 -47.11 7.65 45.87
C SER A 159 -46.50 6.29 45.54
N ILE A 160 -47.30 5.28 45.17
CA ILE A 160 -46.78 4.06 44.54
C ILE A 160 -45.74 4.50 43.51
N GLU A 161 -44.46 4.18 43.79
CA GLU A 161 -43.40 4.52 42.86
C GLU A 161 -43.74 3.97 41.49
N GLU A 162 -43.89 4.87 40.55
CA GLU A 162 -44.09 4.52 39.14
C GLU A 162 -42.95 3.62 38.71
N ILE A 163 -43.27 2.47 38.12
CA ILE A 163 -42.27 1.56 37.60
C ILE A 163 -41.61 2.24 36.39
N SER A 164 -40.29 2.28 36.39
CA SER A 164 -39.50 2.69 35.22
C SER A 164 -38.65 1.53 34.71
N PHE A 165 -38.59 1.39 33.39
CA PHE A 165 -37.74 0.45 32.69
C PHE A 165 -36.64 1.18 31.86
N ALA A 166 -36.45 2.49 32.10
CA ALA A 166 -35.53 3.32 31.36
C ALA A 166 -34.07 2.83 31.39
N ASP A 167 -33.68 2.15 32.48
CA ASP A 167 -32.37 1.50 32.60
C ASP A 167 -32.20 0.31 31.67
N ILE A 168 -33.24 -0.46 31.46
CA ILE A 168 -33.24 -1.59 30.51
C ILE A 168 -33.36 -1.08 29.08
N GLU A 169 -34.27 -0.14 28.82
CA GLU A 169 -34.46 0.48 27.52
C GLU A 169 -33.17 1.08 26.99
N LYS A 170 -32.44 1.80 27.82
CA LYS A 170 -31.15 2.43 27.45
C LYS A 170 -30.13 1.41 26.94
N LYS A 171 -30.16 0.16 27.38
CA LYS A 171 -29.25 -0.90 26.89
C LYS A 171 -29.54 -1.32 25.45
N TYR A 172 -30.75 -1.06 24.95
CA TYR A 172 -31.22 -1.56 23.62
C TYR A 172 -31.58 -0.45 22.64
N LEU A 173 -31.58 0.81 23.09
CA LEU A 173 -31.93 1.99 22.26
C LEU A 173 -31.12 2.08 20.97
N ASP A 174 -29.84 1.73 21.01
CA ASP A 174 -28.97 1.82 19.85
C ASP A 174 -29.40 0.86 18.71
N LYS A 175 -30.08 -0.25 19.04
CA LYS A 175 -30.62 -1.17 18.03
C LYS A 175 -31.89 -0.63 17.36
N LEU A 176 -32.52 0.36 17.96
CA LEU A 176 -33.78 0.95 17.50
C LEU A 176 -33.59 2.27 16.74
N LYS A 177 -32.34 2.75 16.60
CA LYS A 177 -32.03 3.98 15.86
C LYS A 177 -31.86 3.71 14.36
N ASN A 178 -32.24 4.67 13.55
CA ASN A 178 -31.92 4.67 12.14
C ASN A 178 -30.49 5.17 11.94
N THR A 179 -29.54 4.27 11.72
CA THR A 179 -28.12 4.59 11.54
C THR A 179 -27.81 5.28 10.20
N TYR A 180 -28.73 5.29 9.24
CA TYR A 180 -28.58 5.89 7.92
C TYR A 180 -28.88 7.38 7.88
N GLN A 181 -29.05 8.02 9.00
CA GLN A 181 -29.27 9.46 9.12
C GLN A 181 -28.71 10.01 10.43
N ASN A 182 -28.45 11.31 10.47
CA ASN A 182 -28.22 12.03 11.73
C ASN A 182 -29.55 12.40 12.42
N ASN A 183 -29.48 12.88 13.66
CA ASN A 183 -30.67 13.21 14.46
C ASN A 183 -31.60 14.22 13.78
N ASP A 184 -31.05 15.15 13.00
CA ASP A 184 -31.80 16.24 12.37
C ASP A 184 -32.25 15.90 10.94
N GLY A 185 -31.86 14.76 10.39
CA GLY A 185 -32.18 14.33 9.03
C GLY A 185 -31.47 15.14 7.94
N THR A 186 -30.52 16.01 8.30
CA THR A 186 -29.75 16.81 7.38
C THR A 186 -28.69 16.02 6.62
N ILE A 187 -28.27 14.89 7.18
CA ILE A 187 -27.36 13.93 6.56
C ILE A 187 -28.10 12.61 6.37
N ARG A 188 -28.07 12.07 5.15
CA ARG A 188 -28.65 10.78 4.78
C ARG A 188 -27.61 9.92 4.08
N VAL A 189 -27.61 8.62 4.36
CA VAL A 189 -26.68 7.65 3.79
C VAL A 189 -27.45 6.63 2.96
N LEU A 190 -26.91 6.27 1.81
CA LEU A 190 -27.43 5.18 0.96
C LEU A 190 -26.29 4.22 0.61
N ASP A 191 -26.46 2.95 0.88
CA ASP A 191 -25.59 1.88 0.44
C ASP A 191 -26.16 1.20 -0.79
N ILE A 192 -25.37 1.13 -1.84
CA ILE A 192 -25.69 0.48 -3.11
C ILE A 192 -24.81 -0.75 -3.23
N TYR A 193 -25.45 -1.92 -3.29
CA TYR A 193 -24.79 -3.21 -3.44
C TYR A 193 -24.77 -3.59 -4.93
N PRO A 194 -23.58 -3.75 -5.54
CA PRO A 194 -23.46 -4.16 -6.95
C PRO A 194 -23.86 -5.61 -7.19
N THR A 195 -24.39 -5.89 -8.39
CA THR A 195 -24.67 -7.27 -8.85
C THR A 195 -23.40 -8.00 -9.24
N ASN A 196 -22.43 -7.29 -9.82
CA ASN A 196 -21.20 -7.86 -10.36
C ASN A 196 -20.00 -7.62 -9.45
N ASN A 197 -18.96 -8.40 -9.70
CA ASN A 197 -17.66 -8.26 -9.01
C ASN A 197 -17.07 -6.85 -9.20
N ILE A 198 -16.76 -6.17 -8.08
CA ILE A 198 -16.27 -4.78 -8.00
C ILE A 198 -14.74 -4.65 -7.85
N THR A 199 -14.01 -5.75 -7.94
CA THR A 199 -12.53 -5.71 -7.76
C THR A 199 -11.81 -5.09 -8.94
N SER A 200 -12.39 -5.14 -10.14
CA SER A 200 -11.75 -4.52 -11.30
C SER A 200 -12.09 -3.03 -11.38
N LEU A 201 -11.09 -2.23 -11.78
CA LEU A 201 -11.30 -0.81 -12.06
C LEU A 201 -12.38 -0.57 -13.13
N TYR A 202 -12.53 -1.51 -14.07
CA TYR A 202 -13.53 -1.43 -15.16
C TYR A 202 -14.95 -1.57 -14.62
N SER A 203 -15.25 -2.64 -13.90
CA SER A 203 -16.60 -2.89 -13.35
C SER A 203 -17.00 -1.84 -12.32
N SER A 204 -16.07 -1.42 -11.45
CA SER A 204 -16.30 -0.33 -10.50
C SER A 204 -16.63 0.99 -11.22
N ARG A 205 -15.94 1.30 -12.32
CA ARG A 205 -16.21 2.51 -13.12
C ARG A 205 -17.58 2.46 -13.82
N GLU A 206 -17.97 1.29 -14.32
CA GLU A 206 -19.25 1.10 -14.99
C GLU A 206 -20.42 1.41 -14.03
N ILE A 207 -20.45 0.79 -12.86
CA ILE A 207 -21.50 1.03 -11.87
C ILE A 207 -21.49 2.47 -11.36
N TYR A 208 -20.32 3.00 -11.00
CA TYR A 208 -20.22 4.40 -10.53
C TYR A 208 -20.76 5.39 -11.55
N ASN A 209 -20.34 5.27 -12.82
CA ASN A 209 -20.79 6.17 -13.88
C ASN A 209 -22.30 6.05 -14.12
N SER A 210 -22.86 4.83 -14.05
CA SER A 210 -24.29 4.60 -14.16
C SER A 210 -25.05 5.28 -13.01
N ILE A 211 -24.63 5.03 -11.77
CA ILE A 211 -25.24 5.64 -10.57
C ILE A 211 -25.10 7.16 -10.60
N LYS A 212 -23.92 7.67 -10.90
CA LYS A 212 -23.67 9.11 -10.96
C LYS A 212 -24.58 9.81 -11.97
N LYS A 213 -24.77 9.23 -13.16
CA LYS A 213 -25.70 9.77 -14.17
C LYS A 213 -27.14 9.82 -13.66
N MET A 214 -27.56 8.80 -12.90
CA MET A 214 -28.90 8.77 -12.30
C MET A 214 -29.03 9.84 -11.21
N VAL A 215 -28.03 9.98 -10.35
CA VAL A 215 -28.00 11.04 -9.32
C VAL A 215 -28.03 12.42 -9.95
N ASP A 216 -27.17 12.68 -10.95
CA ASP A 216 -27.08 13.98 -11.62
C ASP A 216 -28.43 14.34 -12.34
N LYS A 217 -29.13 13.33 -12.88
CA LYS A 217 -30.44 13.53 -13.51
C LYS A 217 -31.55 13.89 -12.49
N GLU A 218 -31.52 13.23 -11.34
CA GLU A 218 -32.55 13.38 -10.30
C GLU A 218 -32.29 14.53 -9.33
N ASN A 219 -31.05 15.02 -9.24
CA ASN A 219 -30.67 16.10 -8.32
C ASN A 219 -31.04 17.49 -8.88
N LYS A 220 -32.34 17.78 -8.93
CA LYS A 220 -32.87 19.07 -9.35
C LYS A 220 -32.77 20.15 -8.26
N ASP A 221 -32.65 19.71 -7.03
CA ASP A 221 -32.72 20.54 -5.84
C ASP A 221 -31.33 20.96 -5.32
N SER A 222 -30.27 20.70 -6.08
CA SER A 222 -28.87 21.03 -5.77
C SER A 222 -28.38 20.52 -4.40
N ILE A 223 -28.84 19.34 -3.99
CA ILE A 223 -28.39 18.68 -2.76
C ILE A 223 -26.90 18.31 -2.93
N GLN A 224 -26.10 18.49 -1.87
CA GLN A 224 -24.70 18.07 -1.89
C GLN A 224 -24.62 16.55 -1.81
N VAL A 225 -23.90 15.95 -2.78
CA VAL A 225 -23.76 14.50 -2.91
C VAL A 225 -22.29 14.11 -2.83
N HIS A 226 -21.97 13.29 -1.86
CA HIS A 226 -20.64 12.74 -1.67
C HIS A 226 -20.67 11.24 -1.88
N TYR A 227 -19.56 10.69 -2.41
CA TYR A 227 -19.42 9.26 -2.68
C TYR A 227 -18.29 8.68 -1.84
N THR A 228 -18.50 7.48 -1.29
CA THR A 228 -17.51 6.71 -0.55
C THR A 228 -17.76 5.21 -0.72
N GLY A 229 -17.13 4.38 0.06
CA GLY A 229 -17.23 2.93 -0.02
C GLY A 229 -16.24 2.29 -0.99
N LYS A 230 -16.15 0.95 -0.98
CA LYS A 230 -15.12 0.19 -1.70
C LYS A 230 -15.09 0.47 -3.21
N VAL A 231 -16.27 0.57 -3.84
CA VAL A 231 -16.39 0.89 -5.28
C VAL A 231 -15.74 2.24 -5.60
N TYR A 232 -16.04 3.25 -4.79
CA TYR A 232 -15.52 4.59 -4.99
C TYR A 232 -14.00 4.65 -4.75
N HIS A 233 -13.49 3.95 -3.74
CA HIS A 233 -12.06 3.82 -3.47
C HIS A 233 -11.28 3.27 -4.66
N VAL A 234 -11.77 2.18 -5.26
CA VAL A 234 -11.13 1.58 -6.44
C VAL A 234 -11.05 2.57 -7.60
N ILE A 235 -12.13 3.28 -7.84
CA ILE A 235 -12.21 4.26 -8.94
C ILE A 235 -11.28 5.44 -8.66
N LYS A 236 -11.35 6.00 -7.46
CA LYS A 236 -10.54 7.16 -7.07
C LYS A 236 -9.05 6.86 -7.15
N THR A 237 -8.64 5.69 -6.64
CA THR A 237 -7.25 5.22 -6.77
C THR A 237 -6.83 5.14 -8.23
N GLY A 238 -7.63 4.52 -9.08
CA GLY A 238 -7.36 4.42 -10.51
C GLY A 238 -7.39 5.76 -11.25
N GLN A 239 -8.36 6.62 -10.94
CA GLN A 239 -8.48 7.96 -11.53
C GLN A 239 -7.33 8.91 -11.12
N THR A 240 -6.72 8.67 -9.98
CA THR A 240 -5.60 9.45 -9.49
C THR A 240 -4.27 8.89 -9.99
N LEU A 241 -4.00 7.62 -9.76
CA LEU A 241 -2.69 7.01 -10.04
C LEU A 241 -2.39 6.86 -11.54
N LEU A 242 -3.37 6.53 -12.39
CA LEU A 242 -3.11 6.33 -13.82
C LEU A 242 -2.74 7.63 -14.57
N PRO A 243 -3.46 8.75 -14.42
CA PRO A 243 -3.04 10.01 -15.02
C PRO A 243 -1.73 10.53 -14.44
N GLU A 244 -1.54 10.37 -13.12
CA GLU A 244 -0.30 10.79 -12.45
C GLU A 244 0.89 9.98 -12.95
N SER A 245 0.79 8.66 -13.07
CA SER A 245 1.88 7.82 -13.57
C SER A 245 2.27 8.19 -15.01
N LYS A 246 1.29 8.51 -15.87
CA LYS A 246 1.55 9.05 -17.22
C LYS A 246 2.27 10.40 -17.16
N LYS A 247 1.79 11.32 -16.33
CA LYS A 247 2.40 12.63 -16.13
C LYS A 247 3.84 12.51 -15.60
N MET A 248 4.05 11.67 -14.58
CA MET A 248 5.37 11.41 -14.02
C MET A 248 6.32 10.79 -15.06
N GLY A 249 5.85 9.81 -15.83
CA GLY A 249 6.63 9.19 -16.91
C GLY A 249 7.02 10.18 -18.01
N LEU A 250 6.09 11.04 -18.44
CA LEU A 250 6.37 12.11 -19.41
C LEU A 250 7.37 13.14 -18.87
N LEU A 251 7.21 13.58 -17.61
CA LEU A 251 8.16 14.50 -16.97
C LEU A 251 9.54 13.88 -16.83
N THR A 252 9.63 12.61 -16.42
CA THR A 252 10.89 11.88 -16.34
C THR A 252 11.55 11.78 -17.72
N GLY A 253 10.81 11.43 -18.76
CA GLY A 253 11.30 11.40 -20.14
C GLY A 253 11.79 12.77 -20.62
N PHE A 254 11.05 13.84 -20.33
CA PHE A 254 11.41 15.20 -20.65
C PHE A 254 12.71 15.64 -19.96
N PHE A 255 12.85 15.42 -18.66
CA PHE A 255 14.06 15.78 -17.92
C PHE A 255 15.26 14.92 -18.34
N ILE A 256 15.06 13.65 -18.67
CA ILE A 256 16.12 12.80 -19.25
C ILE A 256 16.55 13.33 -20.62
N ALA A 257 15.61 13.77 -21.45
CA ALA A 257 15.95 14.40 -22.72
C ALA A 257 16.77 15.68 -22.52
N ILE A 258 16.42 16.52 -21.54
CA ILE A 258 17.21 17.69 -21.16
C ILE A 258 18.60 17.27 -20.67
N LEU A 259 18.70 16.25 -19.83
CA LEU A 259 19.99 15.75 -19.34
C LEU A 259 20.88 15.26 -20.49
N LEU A 260 20.32 14.56 -21.48
CA LEU A 260 21.02 14.13 -22.67
C LEU A 260 21.43 15.36 -23.53
N LEU A 261 20.58 16.37 -23.66
CA LEU A 261 20.90 17.64 -24.35
C LEU A 261 22.09 18.34 -23.68
N ILE A 262 22.06 18.47 -22.34
CA ILE A 262 23.17 19.06 -21.56
C ILE A 262 24.43 18.22 -21.69
N SER A 263 24.32 16.90 -21.64
CA SER A 263 25.46 15.98 -21.73
C SER A 263 26.14 16.01 -23.10
N PHE A 264 25.35 16.21 -24.15
CA PHE A 264 25.80 16.15 -25.57
C PHE A 264 25.42 17.40 -26.36
N TYR A 265 25.35 18.59 -25.70
CA TYR A 265 24.93 19.85 -26.36
C TYR A 265 25.75 20.22 -27.56
N LYS A 266 27.04 19.82 -27.60
CA LYS A 266 27.92 20.00 -28.74
C LYS A 266 27.79 18.93 -29.84
N GLN A 267 27.02 17.89 -29.55
CA GLN A 267 26.86 16.71 -30.39
C GLN A 267 25.40 16.25 -30.40
N PRO A 268 24.46 17.13 -30.82
CA PRO A 268 23.02 16.85 -30.70
C PRO A 268 22.58 15.62 -31.51
N GLN A 269 23.36 15.23 -32.52
CA GLN A 269 23.14 14.03 -33.33
C GLN A 269 23.22 12.72 -32.52
N LEU A 270 23.82 12.73 -31.31
CA LEU A 270 23.90 11.57 -30.42
C LEU A 270 22.64 11.38 -29.57
N ILE A 271 21.78 12.40 -29.43
CA ILE A 271 20.63 12.40 -28.53
C ILE A 271 19.58 11.40 -28.97
N ILE A 272 19.21 11.39 -30.23
CA ILE A 272 18.23 10.47 -30.80
C ILE A 272 18.70 9.01 -30.68
N PRO A 273 19.91 8.63 -31.12
CA PRO A 273 20.45 7.28 -30.89
C PRO A 273 20.49 6.87 -29.39
N ALA A 274 20.72 7.82 -28.51
CA ALA A 274 20.70 7.57 -27.05
C ALA A 274 19.28 7.30 -26.53
N GLY A 275 18.28 8.06 -26.99
CA GLY A 275 16.89 7.96 -26.50
C GLY A 275 16.17 6.68 -26.93
N ILE A 276 16.45 6.15 -28.13
CA ILE A 276 15.77 4.99 -28.70
C ILE A 276 15.95 3.73 -27.83
N PRO A 277 17.15 3.30 -27.41
CA PRO A 277 17.32 2.14 -26.54
C PRO A 277 16.64 2.29 -25.18
N ILE A 278 16.61 3.52 -24.62
CA ILE A 278 15.89 3.81 -23.36
C ILE A 278 14.40 3.53 -23.53
N ALA A 279 13.78 4.09 -24.56
CA ALA A 279 12.36 3.91 -24.84
C ALA A 279 12.00 2.43 -25.08
N ILE A 280 12.81 1.73 -25.86
CA ILE A 280 12.62 0.32 -26.17
C ILE A 280 12.78 -0.54 -24.93
N SER A 281 13.75 -0.26 -24.05
CA SER A 281 13.94 -1.04 -22.83
C SER A 281 12.73 -0.97 -21.88
N ILE A 282 12.13 0.22 -21.74
CA ILE A 282 10.91 0.42 -20.96
C ILE A 282 9.76 -0.36 -21.60
N PHE A 283 9.55 -0.16 -22.89
CA PHE A 283 8.45 -0.77 -23.62
C PHE A 283 8.49 -2.31 -23.56
N TRP A 284 9.66 -2.92 -23.77
CA TRP A 284 9.81 -4.36 -23.66
C TRP A 284 9.69 -4.88 -22.25
N THR A 285 10.09 -4.12 -21.25
CA THR A 285 9.88 -4.51 -19.83
C THR A 285 8.41 -4.60 -19.49
N PHE A 286 7.58 -3.65 -19.96
CA PHE A 286 6.13 -3.74 -19.80
C PHE A 286 5.51 -4.88 -20.62
N GLY A 287 6.01 -5.12 -21.82
CA GLY A 287 5.62 -6.30 -22.62
C GLY A 287 5.92 -7.62 -21.89
N PHE A 288 7.08 -7.71 -21.27
CA PHE A 288 7.48 -8.86 -20.47
C PHE A 288 6.65 -9.02 -19.19
N ALA A 289 6.23 -7.90 -18.57
CA ALA A 289 5.29 -7.91 -17.44
C ALA A 289 3.96 -8.59 -17.82
N PHE A 290 3.45 -8.32 -19.03
CA PHE A 290 2.25 -9.01 -19.52
C PHE A 290 2.50 -10.51 -19.72
N ILE A 291 3.62 -10.89 -20.30
CA ILE A 291 3.95 -12.31 -20.58
C ILE A 291 4.05 -13.12 -19.28
N LEU A 292 4.64 -12.54 -18.23
CA LEU A 292 4.82 -13.24 -16.96
C LEU A 292 3.60 -13.19 -16.04
N TYR A 293 2.99 -12.01 -15.93
CA TYR A 293 2.00 -11.73 -14.89
C TYR A 293 0.64 -11.28 -15.43
N GLY A 294 0.55 -10.81 -16.68
CA GLY A 294 -0.67 -10.28 -17.29
C GLY A 294 -1.14 -8.94 -16.70
N ARG A 295 -0.45 -8.43 -15.69
CA ARG A 295 -0.87 -7.29 -14.89
C ARG A 295 0.31 -6.36 -14.50
N ILE A 296 -0.07 -5.15 -14.07
CA ILE A 296 0.80 -4.17 -13.42
C ILE A 296 0.18 -3.86 -12.06
N ASN A 297 0.95 -3.98 -10.99
CA ASN A 297 0.55 -3.61 -9.63
C ASN A 297 1.13 -2.25 -9.22
N LEU A 298 0.74 -1.78 -8.02
CA LEU A 298 1.16 -0.50 -7.46
C LEU A 298 2.70 -0.33 -7.40
N PHE A 299 3.44 -1.39 -7.07
CA PHE A 299 4.91 -1.34 -6.95
C PHE A 299 5.60 -1.40 -8.31
N THR A 300 5.08 -2.18 -9.26
CA THR A 300 5.68 -2.29 -10.60
C THR A 300 5.54 -1.01 -11.42
N LEU A 301 4.63 -0.09 -11.06
CA LEU A 301 4.59 1.26 -11.62
C LEU A 301 5.91 2.03 -11.44
N LEU A 302 6.67 1.75 -10.38
CA LEU A 302 7.97 2.37 -10.12
C LEU A 302 8.98 2.10 -11.23
N LEU A 303 8.84 1.01 -11.98
CA LEU A 303 9.73 0.65 -13.08
C LEU A 303 9.75 1.70 -14.19
N ALA A 304 8.62 2.38 -14.44
CA ALA A 304 8.54 3.46 -15.41
C ALA A 304 9.45 4.66 -15.07
N LEU A 305 9.87 4.77 -13.81
CA LEU A 305 10.72 5.85 -13.31
C LEU A 305 12.17 5.39 -13.08
N ILE A 306 12.36 4.16 -12.62
CA ILE A 306 13.67 3.60 -12.27
C ILE A 306 14.45 3.19 -13.51
N ILE A 307 13.82 2.46 -14.44
CA ILE A 307 14.48 1.94 -15.65
C ILE A 307 15.04 3.05 -16.53
N PRO A 308 14.32 4.15 -16.82
CA PRO A 308 14.87 5.25 -17.64
C PRO A 308 16.14 5.88 -17.04
N GLY A 309 16.17 6.04 -15.70
CA GLY A 309 17.34 6.57 -14.99
C GLY A 309 18.58 5.69 -15.18
N HIS A 310 18.43 4.39 -14.92
CA HIS A 310 19.50 3.40 -15.08
C HIS A 310 19.91 3.26 -16.58
N ALA A 311 18.95 3.27 -17.48
CA ALA A 311 19.21 3.20 -18.93
C ALA A 311 20.03 4.40 -19.41
N CYS A 312 19.65 5.60 -19.01
CA CYS A 312 20.35 6.82 -19.33
C CYS A 312 21.81 6.78 -18.87
N GLN A 313 22.05 6.26 -17.67
CA GLN A 313 23.37 6.08 -17.09
C GLN A 313 24.28 5.23 -17.98
N GLN A 314 23.86 4.03 -18.36
CA GLN A 314 24.65 3.11 -19.18
C GLN A 314 25.02 3.74 -20.53
N ILE A 315 24.06 4.42 -21.13
CA ILE A 315 24.21 5.08 -22.43
C ILE A 315 25.15 6.28 -22.35
N ILE A 316 25.05 7.10 -21.29
CA ILE A 316 25.97 8.24 -21.09
C ILE A 316 27.41 7.75 -20.95
N HIS A 317 27.64 6.68 -20.18
CA HIS A 317 28.99 6.12 -20.03
C HIS A 317 29.58 5.68 -21.38
N LEU A 318 28.80 4.94 -22.17
CA LEU A 318 29.26 4.46 -23.47
C LEU A 318 29.51 5.59 -24.44
N LEU A 319 28.60 6.55 -24.55
CA LEU A 319 28.75 7.68 -25.48
C LEU A 319 29.88 8.62 -25.08
N LYS A 320 30.10 8.88 -23.80
CA LYS A 320 31.26 9.69 -23.35
C LYS A 320 32.58 9.01 -23.73
N ARG A 321 32.68 7.72 -23.46
CA ARG A 321 33.90 6.99 -23.86
C ARG A 321 34.08 6.97 -25.38
N TYR A 322 33.00 6.76 -26.13
CA TYR A 322 33.03 6.84 -27.60
C TYR A 322 33.51 8.20 -28.09
N THR A 323 33.04 9.29 -27.51
CA THR A 323 33.48 10.64 -27.90
C THR A 323 34.95 10.91 -27.54
N GLU A 324 35.44 10.36 -26.40
CA GLU A 324 36.86 10.43 -26.05
C GLU A 324 37.76 9.71 -27.06
N GLU A 325 37.42 8.48 -27.45
CA GLU A 325 38.15 7.68 -28.42
C GLU A 325 38.13 8.33 -29.82
N ARG A 326 36.99 8.89 -30.20
CA ARG A 326 36.87 9.63 -31.46
C ARG A 326 37.77 10.86 -31.50
N ARG A 327 37.96 11.59 -30.40
CA ARG A 327 38.87 12.73 -30.29
C ARG A 327 40.34 12.35 -30.39
N GLN A 328 40.69 11.13 -30.05
CA GLN A 328 42.04 10.60 -30.25
C GLN A 328 42.34 10.25 -31.72
N GLY A 329 41.40 10.55 -32.64
CA GLY A 329 41.57 10.32 -34.08
C GLY A 329 41.19 8.92 -34.55
N LEU A 330 40.65 8.06 -33.67
CA LEU A 330 40.21 6.74 -34.09
C LEU A 330 38.98 6.80 -34.97
N SER A 331 38.91 5.88 -35.94
CA SER A 331 37.74 5.78 -36.83
C SER A 331 36.45 5.47 -35.99
N PRO A 332 35.26 5.78 -36.51
CA PRO A 332 34.00 5.51 -35.76
C PRO A 332 33.86 4.07 -35.30
N ALA A 333 34.26 3.11 -36.13
CA ALA A 333 34.18 1.69 -35.82
C ALA A 333 35.17 1.28 -34.71
N LEU A 334 36.42 1.73 -34.81
CA LEU A 334 37.44 1.46 -33.79
C LEU A 334 37.16 2.16 -32.47
N SER A 335 36.60 3.38 -32.53
CA SER A 335 36.18 4.09 -31.29
C SER A 335 35.07 3.37 -30.56
N LEU A 336 34.08 2.81 -31.24
CA LEU A 336 33.04 1.99 -30.65
C LEU A 336 33.61 0.70 -30.06
N GLU A 337 34.51 0.05 -30.80
CA GLU A 337 35.15 -1.18 -30.33
C GLU A 337 35.97 -0.93 -29.05
N SER A 338 36.84 0.09 -29.07
CA SER A 338 37.66 0.49 -27.93
C SER A 338 36.78 0.86 -26.72
N SER A 339 35.68 1.59 -26.95
CA SER A 339 34.77 2.01 -25.90
C SER A 339 34.08 0.83 -25.23
N ILE A 340 33.50 -0.07 -26.02
CA ILE A 340 32.78 -1.23 -25.49
C ILE A 340 33.73 -2.23 -24.81
N LEU A 341 34.93 -2.44 -25.37
CA LEU A 341 35.94 -3.29 -24.74
C LEU A 341 36.48 -2.67 -23.44
N GLY A 342 36.61 -1.33 -23.38
CA GLY A 342 37.15 -0.62 -22.24
C GLY A 342 36.21 -0.52 -21.06
N ILE A 343 34.93 -0.21 -21.30
CA ILE A 343 33.93 -0.05 -20.20
C ILE A 343 32.96 -1.20 -20.06
N GLY A 344 32.81 -2.04 -21.09
CA GLY A 344 31.84 -3.11 -21.16
C GLY A 344 31.90 -4.08 -19.97
N PRO A 345 33.09 -4.58 -19.56
CA PRO A 345 33.19 -5.45 -18.39
C PRO A 345 32.69 -4.81 -17.10
N ALA A 346 33.01 -3.52 -16.88
CA ALA A 346 32.57 -2.78 -15.69
C ALA A 346 31.06 -2.52 -15.71
N THR A 347 30.50 -2.13 -16.86
CA THR A 347 29.05 -1.90 -17.02
C THR A 347 28.25 -3.21 -16.96
N ALA A 348 28.79 -4.32 -17.47
CA ALA A 348 28.20 -5.65 -17.32
C ALA A 348 28.10 -6.03 -15.84
N ALA A 349 29.22 -5.91 -15.14
CA ALA A 349 29.29 -6.23 -13.73
C ALA A 349 28.31 -5.40 -12.91
N SER A 350 28.27 -4.09 -13.13
CA SER A 350 27.29 -3.19 -12.52
C SER A 350 25.85 -3.63 -12.79
N SER A 351 25.50 -3.92 -14.04
CA SER A 351 24.14 -4.37 -14.40
C SER A 351 23.78 -5.71 -13.78
N PHE A 352 24.71 -6.64 -13.71
CA PHE A 352 24.47 -7.93 -13.02
C PHE A 352 24.30 -7.76 -11.52
N ILE A 353 25.10 -6.89 -10.88
CA ILE A 353 24.95 -6.58 -9.46
C ILE A 353 23.61 -5.91 -9.19
N THR A 354 23.23 -4.90 -9.99
CA THR A 354 21.94 -4.22 -9.83
C THR A 354 20.79 -5.20 -10.04
N ALA A 355 20.86 -6.06 -11.05
CA ALA A 355 19.86 -7.09 -11.28
C ALA A 355 19.76 -8.08 -10.11
N ALA A 356 20.89 -8.55 -9.58
CA ALA A 356 20.91 -9.45 -8.44
C ALA A 356 20.37 -8.78 -7.15
N THR A 357 20.67 -7.51 -6.96
CA THR A 357 20.12 -6.73 -5.83
C THR A 357 18.60 -6.56 -5.97
N LEU A 358 18.08 -6.30 -7.18
CA LEU A 358 16.64 -6.26 -7.41
C LEU A 358 16.01 -7.65 -7.23
N LEU A 359 16.66 -8.71 -7.68
CA LEU A 359 16.20 -10.09 -7.45
C LEU A 359 16.15 -10.47 -5.96
N SER A 360 16.93 -9.83 -5.08
CA SER A 360 16.82 -10.07 -3.64
C SER A 360 15.43 -9.73 -3.07
N LEU A 361 14.66 -8.89 -3.78
CA LEU A 361 13.26 -8.58 -3.43
C LEU A 361 12.33 -9.79 -3.55
N ILE A 362 12.71 -10.85 -4.26
CA ILE A 362 11.94 -12.11 -4.32
C ILE A 362 11.82 -12.75 -2.93
N LEU A 363 12.76 -12.48 -2.02
CA LEU A 363 12.73 -12.98 -0.65
C LEU A 363 11.65 -12.32 0.20
N MET A 364 11.13 -11.18 -0.23
CA MET A 364 9.99 -10.54 0.44
C MET A 364 8.71 -11.26 0.00
N PRO A 365 7.92 -11.83 0.93
CA PRO A 365 6.76 -12.64 0.57
C PRO A 365 5.53 -11.79 0.19
N LEU A 366 5.73 -10.69 -0.52
CA LEU A 366 4.70 -9.87 -1.16
C LEU A 366 4.84 -9.96 -2.68
N ALA A 367 3.81 -10.47 -3.36
CA ALA A 367 3.84 -10.69 -4.79
C ALA A 367 4.17 -9.42 -5.58
N GLY A 368 3.57 -8.28 -5.20
CA GLY A 368 3.83 -7.01 -5.86
C GLY A 368 5.30 -6.58 -5.81
N ILE A 369 6.00 -6.88 -4.70
CA ILE A 369 7.42 -6.58 -4.53
C ILE A 369 8.29 -7.59 -5.29
N GLN A 370 7.91 -8.86 -5.29
CA GLN A 370 8.59 -9.90 -6.07
C GLN A 370 8.53 -9.59 -7.57
N GLU A 371 7.36 -9.20 -8.06
CA GLU A 371 7.16 -8.78 -9.44
C GLU A 371 8.03 -7.56 -9.78
N LEU A 372 8.11 -6.55 -8.89
CA LEU A 372 9.03 -5.41 -9.05
C LEU A 372 10.48 -5.89 -9.16
N GLY A 373 10.91 -6.81 -8.32
CA GLY A 373 12.27 -7.35 -8.33
C GLY A 373 12.62 -8.05 -9.63
N VAL A 374 11.76 -8.96 -10.10
CA VAL A 374 11.96 -9.74 -11.34
C VAL A 374 11.95 -8.83 -12.57
N LEU A 375 10.94 -7.98 -12.70
CA LEU A 375 10.79 -7.07 -13.85
C LEU A 375 11.89 -6.00 -13.85
N GLY A 376 12.28 -5.50 -12.68
CA GLY A 376 13.39 -4.55 -12.55
C GLY A 376 14.72 -5.15 -12.98
N ALA A 377 15.01 -6.37 -12.52
CA ALA A 377 16.22 -7.10 -12.92
C ALA A 377 16.26 -7.36 -14.43
N PHE A 378 15.13 -7.81 -15.00
CA PHE A 378 15.01 -8.00 -16.44
C PHE A 378 15.23 -6.68 -17.19
N GLY A 379 14.58 -5.58 -16.79
CA GLY A 379 14.71 -4.28 -17.42
C GLY A 379 16.14 -3.74 -17.40
N VAL A 380 16.86 -3.92 -16.28
CA VAL A 380 18.27 -3.51 -16.14
C VAL A 380 19.17 -4.32 -17.08
N LEU A 381 19.02 -5.64 -17.13
CA LEU A 381 19.81 -6.50 -18.02
C LEU A 381 19.48 -6.24 -19.49
N LEU A 382 18.20 -6.07 -19.81
CA LEU A 382 17.74 -5.73 -21.15
C LEU A 382 18.34 -4.41 -21.62
N ASN A 383 18.34 -3.40 -20.76
CA ASN A 383 18.93 -2.12 -21.05
C ASN A 383 20.43 -2.23 -21.33
N TRP A 384 21.17 -3.01 -20.54
CA TRP A 384 22.58 -3.27 -20.79
C TRP A 384 22.81 -3.95 -22.17
N ILE A 385 21.96 -4.89 -22.56
CA ILE A 385 22.00 -5.56 -23.86
C ILE A 385 21.77 -4.51 -24.96
N LEU A 386 20.72 -3.69 -24.86
CA LEU A 386 20.39 -2.69 -25.87
C LEU A 386 21.45 -1.58 -25.98
N ALA A 387 22.05 -1.17 -24.88
CA ALA A 387 23.15 -0.19 -24.87
C ALA A 387 24.41 -0.72 -25.57
N ASN A 388 24.67 -2.04 -25.56
CA ASN A 388 25.84 -2.64 -26.18
C ASN A 388 25.57 -3.26 -27.57
N THR A 389 24.31 -3.30 -28.04
CA THR A 389 23.94 -3.85 -29.35
C THR A 389 23.21 -2.82 -30.22
N LEU A 390 22.07 -2.32 -29.76
CA LEU A 390 21.23 -1.41 -30.53
C LEU A 390 21.87 -0.02 -30.67
N LEU A 391 22.39 0.56 -29.58
CA LEU A 391 23.04 1.88 -29.62
C LEU A 391 24.24 1.90 -30.57
N PRO A 392 25.20 0.95 -30.50
CA PRO A 392 26.29 0.88 -31.51
C PRO A 392 25.78 0.74 -32.95
N SER A 393 24.74 -0.07 -33.16
CA SER A 393 24.14 -0.26 -34.48
C SER A 393 23.56 1.04 -35.04
N LEU A 394 22.84 1.80 -34.22
CA LEU A 394 22.30 3.12 -34.58
C LEU A 394 23.42 4.12 -34.91
N LEU A 395 24.49 4.15 -34.11
CA LEU A 395 25.64 5.02 -34.33
C LEU A 395 26.38 4.70 -35.67
N ILE A 396 26.55 3.42 -35.97
CA ILE A 396 27.17 2.97 -37.22
C ILE A 396 26.30 3.39 -38.40
N LEU A 397 25.00 3.18 -38.37
CA LEU A 397 24.06 3.56 -39.41
C LEU A 397 24.00 5.08 -39.62
N LEU A 398 24.00 5.83 -38.52
CA LEU A 398 24.04 7.29 -38.57
C LEU A 398 25.32 7.81 -39.22
N GLN A 399 26.48 7.28 -38.85
CA GLN A 399 27.79 7.64 -39.38
C GLN A 399 27.93 7.29 -40.88
N ARG A 400 27.29 6.20 -41.34
CA ARG A 400 27.27 5.82 -42.77
C ARG A 400 26.45 6.81 -43.62
N LYS A 401 25.34 7.35 -43.05
CA LYS A 401 24.46 8.30 -43.75
C LYS A 401 24.97 9.75 -43.73
N LYS A 402 25.47 10.19 -42.56
CA LYS A 402 25.99 11.55 -42.34
C LYS A 402 27.23 11.45 -41.47
N PRO A 403 28.44 11.38 -42.05
CA PRO A 403 29.67 11.48 -41.27
C PRO A 403 29.69 12.83 -40.55
N PHE A 404 29.93 12.81 -39.26
CA PHE A 404 30.04 14.03 -38.45
C PHE A 404 31.36 14.04 -37.68
N GLU A 405 31.95 15.19 -37.57
CA GLU A 405 33.10 15.43 -36.73
C GLU A 405 32.67 15.82 -35.33
N LEU A 406 33.41 15.36 -34.33
CA LEU A 406 33.15 15.70 -32.95
C LEU A 406 33.84 17.02 -32.61
N LEU A 407 33.05 18.04 -32.25
CA LEU A 407 33.56 19.33 -31.81
C LEU A 407 34.33 19.17 -30.49
N GLU A 408 35.49 19.87 -30.38
CA GLU A 408 36.24 19.89 -29.10
C GLU A 408 35.42 20.54 -28.00
N PRO A 409 35.26 19.92 -26.82
CA PRO A 409 34.71 20.63 -25.67
C PRO A 409 35.83 21.49 -25.04
N LYS A 410 35.52 22.73 -24.72
CA LYS A 410 36.24 23.42 -23.67
C LYS A 410 36.03 22.60 -22.41
N GLU A 411 37.11 22.28 -21.70
CA GLU A 411 37.05 21.54 -20.43
C GLU A 411 36.06 22.22 -19.47
N VAL A 412 34.86 21.65 -19.29
CA VAL A 412 33.81 22.25 -18.48
C VAL A 412 33.96 21.88 -16.98
N PHE A 413 34.80 20.91 -16.69
CA PHE A 413 35.13 20.56 -15.30
C PHE A 413 36.64 20.65 -15.07
N LEU A 414 37.12 21.86 -14.94
CA LEU A 414 38.38 22.13 -14.28
C LEU A 414 38.16 21.85 -12.77
N ILE A 415 38.42 20.64 -12.37
CA ILE A 415 38.82 20.42 -10.96
C ILE A 415 40.19 21.14 -10.91
N ASN A 416 40.17 22.34 -10.38
CA ASN A 416 41.33 23.19 -10.22
C ASN A 416 42.46 22.36 -9.58
N LYS A 417 43.61 22.27 -10.20
CA LYS A 417 44.78 21.47 -9.72
C LYS A 417 45.17 21.78 -8.27
N ASN A 418 44.60 22.83 -7.68
CA ASN A 418 44.88 23.32 -6.33
C ASN A 418 43.84 22.91 -5.29
N ILE A 419 43.19 21.73 -5.40
CA ILE A 419 42.34 21.27 -4.31
C ILE A 419 43.19 20.91 -3.10
N THR A 420 43.29 21.88 -2.20
CA THR A 420 43.98 21.77 -0.91
C THR A 420 43.48 20.64 -0.01
N LEU A 421 42.31 20.12 -0.27
CA LEU A 421 41.65 18.98 0.40
C LEU A 421 42.47 17.68 0.42
N LEU A 422 43.43 17.54 -0.50
CA LEU A 422 44.29 16.34 -0.58
C LEU A 422 45.68 16.48 0.08
N HIS A 423 45.99 17.63 0.68
CA HIS A 423 47.14 17.72 1.56
C HIS A 423 46.97 16.79 2.78
N PRO A 424 48.06 16.24 3.32
CA PRO A 424 47.97 15.20 4.34
C PRO A 424 47.14 15.62 5.58
N HIS A 425 47.33 16.81 6.10
CA HIS A 425 46.64 17.26 7.30
C HIS A 425 45.12 17.45 7.14
N PRO A 426 44.61 18.25 6.17
CA PRO A 426 43.17 18.43 6.03
C PRO A 426 42.42 17.15 5.63
N ARG A 427 43.00 16.25 4.85
CA ARG A 427 42.34 15.00 4.49
C ARG A 427 42.11 14.07 5.67
N PHE A 428 43.09 13.94 6.61
CA PHE A 428 42.88 13.15 7.81
C PHE A 428 41.85 13.78 8.72
N LEU A 429 41.82 15.11 8.81
CA LEU A 429 40.79 15.83 9.55
C LEU A 429 39.41 15.58 8.99
N ILE A 430 39.22 15.69 7.65
CA ILE A 430 37.94 15.46 7.00
C ILE A 430 37.53 14.00 7.17
N LEU A 431 38.46 13.04 6.97
CA LEU A 431 38.16 11.63 7.19
C LEU A 431 37.77 11.36 8.66
N PHE A 432 38.42 12.03 9.60
CA PHE A 432 38.12 11.93 11.02
C PHE A 432 36.75 12.53 11.36
N ILE A 433 36.42 13.69 10.81
CA ILE A 433 35.06 14.30 10.93
C ILE A 433 34.02 13.35 10.35
N PHE A 434 34.29 12.73 9.18
CA PHE A 434 33.43 11.76 8.55
C PHE A 434 33.19 10.53 9.43
N ILE A 435 34.26 10.00 10.05
CA ILE A 435 34.16 8.86 10.96
C ILE A 435 33.42 9.24 12.24
N ILE A 436 33.68 10.44 12.80
CA ILE A 436 32.95 10.92 13.98
C ILE A 436 31.47 11.12 13.69
N THR A 437 31.13 11.76 12.57
CA THR A 437 29.72 11.95 12.18
C THR A 437 29.04 10.60 11.95
N PHE A 438 29.77 9.63 11.40
CA PHE A 438 29.31 8.25 11.25
C PHE A 438 29.04 7.59 12.61
N ILE A 439 29.96 7.70 13.56
CA ILE A 439 29.81 7.13 14.93
C ILE A 439 28.65 7.80 15.66
N ILE A 440 28.56 9.14 15.60
CA ILE A 440 27.43 9.89 16.20
C ILE A 440 26.12 9.50 15.57
N ALA A 441 26.10 9.35 14.25
CA ALA A 441 24.95 8.93 13.49
C ALA A 441 24.54 7.49 13.86
N ALA A 442 25.50 6.59 13.96
CA ALA A 442 25.28 5.21 14.39
C ALA A 442 24.78 5.13 15.86
N TYR A 443 25.29 5.99 16.74
CA TYR A 443 24.86 6.02 18.14
C TYR A 443 23.45 6.60 18.35
N ARG A 444 23.08 7.64 17.59
CA ARG A 444 21.81 8.36 17.78
C ARG A 444 20.65 7.88 16.93
N GLY A 445 20.88 7.16 15.83
CA GLY A 445 19.89 7.09 14.77
C GLY A 445 19.63 5.76 14.10
N ILE A 446 20.04 4.64 14.66
CA ILE A 446 19.97 3.34 13.95
C ILE A 446 18.54 2.81 13.78
N ILE A 447 17.57 3.25 14.60
CA ILE A 447 16.20 2.74 14.52
C ILE A 447 15.26 3.89 14.16
N PRO A 448 14.97 4.09 12.87
CA PRO A 448 13.98 5.08 12.46
C PRO A 448 12.59 4.66 12.95
N LYS A 449 11.78 5.65 13.34
CA LYS A 449 10.39 5.43 13.71
C LYS A 449 9.60 4.94 12.50
N PHE A 450 8.62 4.08 12.73
CA PHE A 450 7.74 3.57 11.69
C PHE A 450 6.36 4.24 11.77
N GLU A 451 5.80 4.62 10.63
CA GLU A 451 4.44 5.14 10.51
C GLU A 451 3.50 3.99 10.23
N TYR A 452 2.69 3.67 11.22
CA TYR A 452 1.67 2.62 11.11
C TYR A 452 0.34 3.15 10.59
N ASP A 453 0.16 4.46 10.52
CA ASP A 453 -1.09 5.09 10.08
C ASP A 453 -1.19 5.08 8.55
N PHE A 454 -2.02 4.18 8.02
CA PHE A 454 -2.27 4.06 6.59
C PHE A 454 -2.99 5.27 6.00
N SER A 455 -3.74 6.04 6.79
CA SER A 455 -4.39 7.26 6.31
C SER A 455 -3.37 8.31 5.84
N LYS A 456 -2.17 8.30 6.46
CA LYS A 456 -1.05 9.15 6.05
C LYS A 456 -0.25 8.61 4.88
N THR A 457 -0.48 7.39 4.46
CA THR A 457 0.22 6.76 3.33
C THR A 457 -0.66 6.65 2.10
N GLU A 458 -1.97 6.60 2.28
CA GLU A 458 -2.98 6.64 1.23
C GLU A 458 -3.56 8.07 1.11
N ASN A 459 -4.01 8.50 -0.05
CA ASN A 459 -4.54 9.87 -0.22
C ASN A 459 -6.02 9.91 0.14
N LEU A 460 -6.31 10.06 1.43
CA LEU A 460 -7.66 10.01 2.00
C LEU A 460 -8.26 11.40 2.32
N SER A 461 -7.71 12.50 1.81
CA SER A 461 -8.12 13.86 2.23
C SER A 461 -9.61 14.18 2.01
N GLN A 462 -10.22 13.69 0.92
CA GLN A 462 -11.67 13.82 0.70
C GLN A 462 -12.50 12.87 1.57
N GLU A 463 -11.93 11.72 1.90
CA GLU A 463 -12.58 10.74 2.76
C GLU A 463 -12.67 11.21 4.19
N ILE A 464 -11.66 11.95 4.69
CA ILE A 464 -11.69 12.58 6.01
C ILE A 464 -12.93 13.48 6.16
N TYR A 465 -13.30 14.24 5.11
CA TYR A 465 -14.50 15.05 5.15
C TYR A 465 -15.78 14.21 5.15
N VAL A 466 -15.86 13.19 4.27
CA VAL A 466 -17.02 12.29 4.23
C VAL A 466 -17.12 11.48 5.52
N ASP A 467 -16.00 11.02 6.07
CA ASP A 467 -15.93 10.35 7.36
C ASP A 467 -16.42 11.28 8.50
N SER A 468 -16.13 12.59 8.45
CA SER A 468 -16.66 13.54 9.42
C SER A 468 -18.19 13.65 9.34
N LEU A 469 -18.77 13.62 8.13
CA LEU A 469 -20.23 13.60 7.95
C LEU A 469 -20.84 12.29 8.46
N LEU A 470 -20.21 11.17 8.18
CA LEU A 470 -20.66 9.86 8.67
C LEU A 470 -20.58 9.73 10.20
N ASN A 471 -19.61 10.38 10.83
CA ASN A 471 -19.49 10.42 12.30
C ASN A 471 -20.62 11.23 12.98
N GLU A 472 -21.32 12.11 12.24
CA GLU A 472 -22.51 12.79 12.74
C GLU A 472 -23.77 11.89 12.69
N THR A 473 -23.67 10.75 12.03
CA THR A 473 -24.67 9.68 12.02
C THR A 473 -24.18 8.55 12.91
N ASP A 474 -25.07 7.66 13.32
CA ASP A 474 -24.69 6.41 14.00
C ASP A 474 -24.23 5.32 12.98
N TYR A 475 -23.97 5.71 11.73
CA TYR A 475 -23.47 4.83 10.68
C TYR A 475 -22.01 4.43 10.97
N THR A 476 -21.79 3.17 11.29
CA THR A 476 -20.44 2.66 11.54
C THR A 476 -19.70 2.43 10.23
N ASN A 477 -18.81 3.38 9.90
CA ASN A 477 -17.94 3.32 8.71
C ASN A 477 -16.65 2.50 8.94
N TYR A 478 -16.64 1.63 9.95
CA TYR A 478 -15.50 0.76 10.16
C TYR A 478 -15.63 -0.46 9.25
N ASP A 479 -14.75 -0.57 8.27
CA ASP A 479 -14.66 -1.76 7.42
C ASP A 479 -14.48 -3.02 8.29
N PRO A 480 -15.46 -3.93 8.34
CA PRO A 480 -15.35 -5.13 9.14
C PRO A 480 -14.30 -6.08 8.56
N ALA A 481 -13.68 -6.88 9.41
CA ALA A 481 -13.08 -8.13 8.95
C ALA A 481 -14.20 -9.14 8.67
N ILE A 482 -13.95 -10.03 7.72
CA ILE A 482 -14.91 -11.05 7.30
C ILE A 482 -14.29 -12.41 7.55
N VAL A 483 -15.03 -13.27 8.19
CA VAL A 483 -14.72 -14.69 8.36
C VAL A 483 -15.57 -15.46 7.38
N LEU A 484 -14.98 -16.31 6.56
CA LEU A 484 -15.69 -17.25 5.68
C LEU A 484 -15.73 -18.63 6.38
N PHE A 485 -16.89 -19.25 6.35
CA PHE A 485 -17.14 -20.58 6.87
C PHE A 485 -17.30 -21.58 5.73
N ASP A 486 -16.76 -22.77 5.91
CA ASP A 486 -16.97 -23.88 4.99
C ASP A 486 -18.40 -24.43 5.06
N ASP A 487 -19.01 -24.37 6.26
CA ASP A 487 -20.38 -24.79 6.53
C ASP A 487 -21.10 -23.72 7.37
N PRO A 488 -22.38 -23.40 7.07
CA PRO A 488 -23.17 -22.43 7.84
C PRO A 488 -23.26 -22.72 9.36
N SER A 489 -23.19 -23.98 9.77
CA SER A 489 -23.23 -24.38 11.20
C SER A 489 -22.03 -23.85 11.99
N GLN A 490 -20.90 -23.64 11.33
CA GLN A 490 -19.69 -23.07 11.96
C GLN A 490 -19.91 -21.62 12.42
N SER A 491 -20.89 -20.92 11.88
CA SER A 491 -21.20 -19.54 12.27
C SER A 491 -21.64 -19.44 13.74
N GLN A 492 -22.42 -20.40 14.23
CA GLN A 492 -22.83 -20.46 15.63
C GLN A 492 -21.64 -20.84 16.53
N VAL A 493 -20.84 -21.83 16.12
CA VAL A 493 -19.65 -22.28 16.90
C VAL A 493 -18.65 -21.13 17.04
N PHE A 494 -18.44 -20.37 15.97
CA PHE A 494 -17.59 -19.18 15.99
C PHE A 494 -18.09 -18.12 16.97
N TYR A 495 -19.41 -17.84 16.92
CA TYR A 495 -20.03 -16.85 17.78
C TYR A 495 -19.96 -17.25 19.26
N ASP A 496 -20.22 -18.50 19.57
CA ASP A 496 -20.12 -19.02 20.95
C ASP A 496 -18.69 -18.97 21.49
N SER A 497 -17.71 -19.29 20.65
CA SER A 497 -16.28 -19.17 20.98
C SER A 497 -15.87 -17.72 21.21
N TYR A 498 -16.41 -16.77 20.44
CA TYR A 498 -16.22 -15.34 20.64
C TYR A 498 -16.81 -14.90 21.98
N LEU A 499 -18.06 -15.29 22.29
CA LEU A 499 -18.71 -14.95 23.56
C LEU A 499 -17.96 -15.49 24.79
N ALA A 500 -17.43 -16.71 24.70
CA ALA A 500 -16.61 -17.29 25.77
C ALA A 500 -15.34 -16.45 26.02
N LYS A 501 -14.66 -15.99 24.96
CA LYS A 501 -13.48 -15.09 25.05
C LYS A 501 -13.85 -13.70 25.57
N GLN A 502 -14.98 -13.16 25.15
CA GLN A 502 -15.49 -11.86 25.62
C GLN A 502 -15.77 -11.90 27.13
N LYS A 503 -16.44 -12.95 27.63
CA LYS A 503 -16.71 -13.16 29.05
C LYS A 503 -15.41 -13.20 29.87
N ASN A 504 -14.36 -13.78 29.34
CA ASN A 504 -13.04 -13.86 29.96
C ASN A 504 -12.19 -12.57 29.77
N LYS A 505 -12.74 -11.48 29.21
CA LYS A 505 -12.06 -10.22 28.92
C LYS A 505 -10.82 -10.38 28.04
N GLN A 506 -10.82 -11.37 27.17
CA GLN A 506 -9.72 -11.65 26.23
C GLN A 506 -9.88 -10.92 24.90
N THR A 507 -11.05 -10.32 24.65
CA THR A 507 -11.34 -9.52 23.47
C THR A 507 -11.17 -8.03 23.79
N LYS A 508 -10.17 -7.39 23.15
CA LYS A 508 -9.86 -5.96 23.36
C LYS A 508 -10.02 -5.13 22.10
N THR A 509 -9.90 -5.77 20.94
CA THR A 509 -9.91 -5.10 19.63
C THR A 509 -11.18 -5.36 18.84
N ILE A 510 -11.97 -6.37 19.24
CA ILE A 510 -13.26 -6.72 18.64
C ILE A 510 -14.36 -5.97 19.36
N HIS A 511 -15.12 -5.13 18.64
CA HIS A 511 -16.30 -4.43 19.15
C HIS A 511 -17.52 -5.36 19.17
N SER A 512 -17.82 -5.96 18.01
CA SER A 512 -18.97 -6.86 17.85
C SER A 512 -18.72 -7.85 16.72
N VAL A 513 -19.42 -8.98 16.82
CA VAL A 513 -19.45 -10.02 15.80
C VAL A 513 -20.91 -10.20 15.36
N VAL A 514 -21.14 -10.16 14.06
CA VAL A 514 -22.46 -10.37 13.45
C VAL A 514 -22.37 -11.58 12.53
N THR A 515 -23.06 -12.65 12.93
CA THR A 515 -23.24 -13.86 12.14
C THR A 515 -24.71 -13.98 11.78
N PHE A 516 -25.03 -14.76 10.75
CA PHE A 516 -26.45 -15.03 10.42
C PHE A 516 -27.16 -15.72 11.61
N ALA A 517 -26.49 -16.63 12.29
CA ALA A 517 -27.04 -17.34 13.44
C ALA A 517 -27.45 -16.41 14.62
N ASN A 518 -26.74 -15.29 14.83
CA ASN A 518 -27.08 -14.35 15.92
C ASN A 518 -28.06 -13.24 15.51
N LEU A 519 -28.51 -13.23 14.26
CA LEU A 519 -29.61 -12.36 13.83
C LEU A 519 -30.95 -12.82 14.35
N LEU A 520 -31.10 -14.12 14.62
CA LEU A 520 -32.29 -14.66 15.27
C LEU A 520 -32.11 -14.58 16.78
N PRO A 521 -33.19 -14.25 17.54
CA PRO A 521 -33.13 -14.20 18.99
C PRO A 521 -32.82 -15.56 19.61
N SER A 522 -31.92 -15.61 20.54
CA SER A 522 -31.64 -16.84 21.31
C SER A 522 -32.74 -17.15 22.34
N GLN A 523 -32.96 -18.44 22.67
CA GLN A 523 -33.87 -18.89 23.71
C GLN A 523 -35.33 -18.41 23.51
N GLN A 524 -35.81 -18.38 22.27
CA GLN A 524 -37.12 -17.82 21.93
C GLN A 524 -38.27 -18.44 22.71
N GLU A 525 -38.36 -19.76 22.76
CA GLU A 525 -39.38 -20.49 23.52
C GLU A 525 -39.44 -20.08 25.01
N LYS A 526 -38.28 -19.99 25.67
CA LYS A 526 -38.19 -19.55 27.06
C LYS A 526 -38.67 -18.12 27.26
N LYS A 527 -38.29 -17.24 26.31
CA LYS A 527 -38.69 -15.83 26.34
C LYS A 527 -40.17 -15.66 26.08
N ILE A 528 -40.75 -16.39 25.13
CA ILE A 528 -42.18 -16.38 24.85
C ILE A 528 -42.96 -16.86 26.08
N ASN A 529 -42.56 -17.96 26.73
CA ASN A 529 -43.18 -18.44 27.95
C ASN A 529 -43.10 -17.40 29.08
N LYS A 530 -41.92 -16.72 29.19
CA LYS A 530 -41.78 -15.66 30.21
C LYS A 530 -42.67 -14.44 29.90
N LEU A 531 -42.84 -14.06 28.62
CA LEU A 531 -43.76 -12.99 28.23
C LEU A 531 -45.22 -13.34 28.51
N LEU A 532 -45.62 -14.59 28.39
CA LEU A 532 -46.94 -15.06 28.75
C LEU A 532 -47.17 -14.98 30.25
N GLU A 533 -46.17 -15.31 31.09
CA GLU A 533 -46.20 -15.10 32.54
C GLU A 533 -46.40 -13.63 32.89
N ILE A 534 -45.57 -12.74 32.28
CA ILE A 534 -45.67 -11.29 32.49
C ILE A 534 -47.07 -10.80 32.15
N ARG A 535 -47.63 -11.28 31.03
CA ARG A 535 -48.98 -10.92 30.59
C ARG A 535 -50.04 -11.34 31.62
N SER A 536 -49.92 -12.51 32.22
CA SER A 536 -50.87 -12.98 33.22
C SER A 536 -50.84 -12.15 34.52
N ASP A 537 -49.74 -11.50 34.81
CA ASP A 537 -49.56 -10.66 35.97
C ASP A 537 -49.97 -9.20 35.78
N LEU A 538 -50.15 -8.76 34.52
CA LEU A 538 -50.60 -7.40 34.19
C LEU A 538 -52.13 -7.30 34.22
N SER A 539 -52.68 -6.68 35.25
CA SER A 539 -54.08 -6.28 35.34
C SER A 539 -54.29 -4.84 34.90
N ALA A 540 -55.54 -4.42 34.62
CA ALA A 540 -55.84 -3.04 34.28
C ALA A 540 -55.38 -2.05 35.38
N GLU A 541 -55.40 -2.49 36.65
CA GLU A 541 -54.95 -1.71 37.79
C GLU A 541 -53.43 -1.50 37.80
N THR A 542 -52.66 -2.57 37.49
CA THR A 542 -51.21 -2.47 37.37
C THR A 542 -50.75 -1.58 36.21
N LEU A 543 -51.52 -1.56 35.12
CA LEU A 543 -51.22 -0.74 33.91
C LEU A 543 -51.29 0.77 34.19
N ASN A 544 -52.16 1.24 35.09
CA ASN A 544 -52.32 2.64 35.44
C ASN A 544 -51.15 3.23 36.26
N HIS A 545 -50.24 2.42 36.76
CA HIS A 545 -49.10 2.84 37.57
C HIS A 545 -47.76 2.89 36.85
N PHE A 546 -47.78 2.73 35.51
CA PHE A 546 -46.59 2.96 34.70
C PHE A 546 -46.39 4.46 34.43
N LYS A 547 -45.16 4.92 34.47
CA LYS A 547 -44.81 6.29 34.05
C LYS A 547 -45.26 6.53 32.62
N SER A 548 -46.00 7.61 32.40
CA SER A 548 -46.36 8.09 31.06
C SER A 548 -45.15 8.54 30.22
N SER A 549 -43.99 8.72 30.88
CA SER A 549 -42.72 9.13 30.21
C SER A 549 -41.87 7.95 29.77
N ASP A 550 -42.22 6.70 30.16
CA ASP A 550 -41.49 5.55 29.65
C ASP A 550 -41.90 5.32 28.20
N SER A 551 -40.91 5.44 27.27
CA SER A 551 -41.13 5.25 25.86
C SER A 551 -41.45 3.78 25.47
N ILE A 552 -41.33 2.86 26.43
CA ILE A 552 -41.97 1.57 26.36
C ILE A 552 -43.47 1.83 26.61
N ASN A 553 -44.07 2.35 25.56
CA ASN A 553 -45.48 2.63 25.56
C ASN A 553 -46.20 1.31 25.90
N ILE A 554 -47.01 1.32 26.95
CA ILE A 554 -47.78 0.13 27.43
C ILE A 554 -48.52 -0.53 26.28
N GLN A 555 -49.02 0.28 25.32
CA GLN A 555 -49.60 -0.22 24.07
C GLN A 555 -48.60 -1.02 23.19
N ASN A 556 -47.34 -0.64 23.15
CA ASN A 556 -46.32 -1.42 22.45
C ASN A 556 -46.01 -2.72 23.16
N ILE A 557 -46.04 -2.73 24.51
CA ILE A 557 -45.95 -3.93 25.30
C ILE A 557 -47.16 -4.84 25.03
N LEU A 558 -48.37 -4.29 25.01
CA LEU A 558 -49.60 -5.04 24.73
C LEU A 558 -49.69 -5.57 23.28
N ASN A 559 -49.21 -4.79 22.34
CA ASN A 559 -49.20 -5.16 20.90
C ASN A 559 -48.07 -6.16 20.56
N SER A 560 -46.96 -6.14 21.27
CA SER A 560 -45.82 -7.06 21.07
C SER A 560 -45.99 -8.44 21.71
N TRP A 561 -47.15 -8.75 22.28
CA TRP A 561 -47.43 -10.01 22.97
C TRP A 561 -47.97 -11.15 22.13
N ASN A 562 -48.28 -10.87 20.84
CA ASN A 562 -48.55 -11.92 19.86
C ASN A 562 -47.26 -12.38 19.16
N VAL A 563 -46.18 -12.57 19.95
CA VAL A 563 -44.87 -12.95 19.41
C VAL A 563 -44.87 -14.47 19.23
N SER A 564 -44.72 -14.87 17.95
CA SER A 564 -44.38 -16.25 17.58
C SER A 564 -42.85 -16.40 17.49
N GLU A 565 -42.39 -17.63 17.49
CA GLU A 565 -40.99 -17.89 17.14
C GLU A 565 -40.65 -17.32 15.76
N LEU A 566 -39.57 -16.56 15.71
CA LEU A 566 -39.03 -16.02 14.45
C LEU A 566 -38.20 -17.08 13.77
N SER A 567 -38.47 -17.31 12.50
CA SER A 567 -37.70 -18.13 11.58
C SER A 567 -36.82 -17.28 10.65
N GLU A 568 -35.98 -17.91 9.89
CA GLU A 568 -35.14 -17.24 8.90
C GLU A 568 -35.95 -16.47 7.84
N SER A 569 -37.16 -16.95 7.52
CA SER A 569 -38.07 -16.33 6.55
C SER A 569 -38.69 -15.03 7.07
N ASP A 570 -38.74 -14.83 8.38
CA ASP A 570 -39.34 -13.65 9.02
C ASP A 570 -38.37 -12.47 9.08
N LEU A 571 -37.06 -12.71 8.82
CA LEU A 571 -36.04 -11.66 8.77
C LEU A 571 -36.30 -10.70 7.59
N PRO A 572 -36.15 -9.38 7.80
CA PRO A 572 -36.30 -8.41 6.74
C PRO A 572 -35.40 -8.72 5.54
N PRO A 573 -35.90 -8.54 4.30
CA PRO A 573 -35.12 -8.80 3.10
C PRO A 573 -33.77 -8.09 3.08
N ASN A 574 -33.68 -6.86 3.59
CA ASN A 574 -32.46 -6.08 3.65
C ASN A 574 -31.36 -6.74 4.52
N ILE A 575 -31.79 -7.42 5.60
CA ILE A 575 -30.86 -8.13 6.49
C ILE A 575 -30.47 -9.46 5.86
N ARG A 576 -31.43 -10.17 5.31
CA ARG A 576 -31.24 -11.49 4.69
C ARG A 576 -30.29 -11.42 3.49
N HIS A 577 -30.50 -10.49 2.57
CA HIS A 577 -29.66 -10.31 1.37
C HIS A 577 -28.17 -10.02 1.68
N LYS A 578 -27.86 -9.47 2.87
CA LYS A 578 -26.46 -9.27 3.27
C LYS A 578 -25.72 -10.57 3.53
N PHE A 579 -26.43 -11.66 3.87
CA PHE A 579 -25.85 -12.95 4.23
C PHE A 579 -26.18 -14.05 3.23
N GLU A 580 -26.91 -13.74 2.16
CA GLU A 580 -27.33 -14.66 1.12
C GLU A 580 -26.27 -14.72 0.01
N SER A 581 -25.77 -15.93 -0.28
CA SER A 581 -24.87 -16.15 -1.41
C SER A 581 -25.66 -16.29 -2.72
N LYS A 582 -24.97 -16.26 -3.85
CA LYS A 582 -25.60 -16.39 -5.19
C LYS A 582 -26.35 -17.71 -5.38
N ASP A 583 -25.97 -18.76 -4.66
CA ASP A 583 -26.65 -20.05 -4.66
C ASP A 583 -27.85 -20.10 -3.68
N GLY A 584 -28.17 -19.00 -3.00
CA GLY A 584 -29.27 -18.90 -2.02
C GLY A 584 -28.92 -19.43 -0.63
N SER A 585 -27.70 -19.90 -0.38
CA SER A 585 -27.28 -20.34 0.94
C SER A 585 -27.04 -19.15 1.87
N LEU A 586 -27.41 -19.32 3.15
CA LEU A 586 -27.31 -18.31 4.21
C LEU A 586 -26.24 -18.70 5.24
N GLY A 587 -25.60 -17.70 5.84
CA GLY A 587 -24.77 -17.93 7.02
C GLY A 587 -23.35 -18.44 6.77
N LYS A 588 -22.86 -18.40 5.54
CA LYS A 588 -21.49 -18.84 5.20
C LYS A 588 -20.40 -17.86 5.65
N PHE A 589 -20.73 -16.71 6.22
CA PHE A 589 -19.72 -15.77 6.72
C PHE A 589 -20.19 -14.94 7.91
N ALA A 590 -19.24 -14.28 8.57
CA ALA A 590 -19.48 -13.35 9.66
C ALA A 590 -18.76 -12.03 9.44
N PHE A 591 -19.36 -10.93 9.91
CA PHE A 591 -18.71 -9.64 10.03
C PHE A 591 -18.15 -9.46 11.44
N ILE A 592 -16.91 -9.00 11.54
CA ILE A 592 -16.26 -8.68 12.81
C ILE A 592 -15.89 -7.19 12.77
N PHE A 593 -16.55 -6.41 13.62
CA PHE A 593 -16.34 -4.98 13.71
C PHE A 593 -15.23 -4.67 14.72
N PRO A 594 -14.28 -3.79 14.35
CA PRO A 594 -13.20 -3.37 15.22
C PRO A 594 -13.68 -2.30 16.22
N THR A 595 -12.95 -2.17 17.36
CA THR A 595 -13.19 -1.12 18.36
C THR A 595 -12.68 0.26 17.96
N GLN A 596 -11.80 0.33 16.95
CA GLN A 596 -11.14 1.55 16.48
C GLN A 596 -10.98 1.53 14.97
N SER A 597 -10.65 2.68 14.39
CA SER A 597 -10.35 2.80 12.96
C SER A 597 -9.25 1.82 12.53
N THR A 598 -9.48 1.15 11.41
CA THR A 598 -8.54 0.21 10.78
C THR A 598 -7.39 0.92 10.05
N ASN A 599 -7.29 2.24 10.12
CA ASN A 599 -6.18 2.99 9.54
C ASN A 599 -4.87 2.80 10.31
N ASP A 600 -4.91 2.49 11.64
CA ASP A 600 -3.72 2.13 12.41
C ASP A 600 -3.32 0.67 12.14
N GLY A 601 -2.23 0.46 11.40
CA GLY A 601 -1.71 -0.87 11.11
C GLY A 601 -1.23 -1.64 12.34
N SER A 602 -0.83 -0.96 13.42
CA SER A 602 -0.48 -1.62 14.68
C SER A 602 -1.72 -2.22 15.35
N PHE A 603 -2.84 -1.48 15.29
CA PHE A 603 -4.14 -1.99 15.70
C PHE A 603 -4.59 -3.14 14.80
N CYS A 604 -4.47 -3.01 13.46
CA CYS A 604 -4.83 -4.08 12.52
C CYS A 604 -4.09 -5.40 12.82
N ARG A 605 -2.81 -5.34 13.16
CA ARG A 605 -2.03 -6.53 13.56
C ARG A 605 -2.56 -7.18 14.84
N ARG A 606 -2.92 -6.39 15.85
CA ARG A 606 -3.52 -6.91 17.10
C ARG A 606 -4.91 -7.50 16.83
N PHE A 607 -5.73 -6.82 16.02
CA PHE A 607 -7.06 -7.25 15.64
C PHE A 607 -7.03 -8.57 14.86
N SER A 608 -6.18 -8.65 13.82
CA SER A 608 -5.97 -9.89 13.08
C SER A 608 -5.51 -11.05 13.99
N LYS A 609 -4.56 -10.78 14.90
CA LYS A 609 -4.08 -11.79 15.85
C LYS A 609 -5.16 -12.26 16.81
N GLU A 610 -6.01 -11.35 17.29
CA GLU A 610 -7.11 -11.66 18.19
C GLU A 610 -8.15 -12.53 17.50
N ILE A 611 -8.57 -12.21 16.28
CA ILE A 611 -9.50 -13.02 15.50
C ILE A 611 -8.90 -14.40 15.21
N ASN A 612 -7.65 -14.48 14.75
CA ASN A 612 -6.96 -15.74 14.49
C ASN A 612 -6.78 -16.63 15.74
N SER A 613 -6.97 -16.06 16.94
CA SER A 613 -6.96 -16.85 18.18
C SER A 613 -8.27 -17.59 18.42
N ILE A 614 -9.35 -17.26 17.69
CA ILE A 614 -10.59 -18.01 17.66
C ILE A 614 -10.40 -19.15 16.66
N LEU A 615 -10.37 -20.38 17.14
CA LEU A 615 -10.05 -21.55 16.33
C LEU A 615 -11.31 -22.35 16.02
N THR A 616 -11.26 -23.09 14.92
CA THR A 616 -12.28 -24.11 14.62
C THR A 616 -12.24 -25.24 15.66
N PRO A 617 -13.26 -26.10 15.74
CA PRO A 617 -13.23 -27.27 16.63
C PRO A 617 -12.02 -28.19 16.42
N GLU A 618 -11.48 -28.21 15.21
CA GLU A 618 -10.28 -28.98 14.82
C GLU A 618 -8.96 -28.26 15.21
N GLY A 619 -9.03 -27.03 15.75
CA GLY A 619 -7.87 -26.24 16.17
C GLY A 619 -7.22 -25.43 15.06
N ASN A 620 -7.87 -25.29 13.89
CA ASN A 620 -7.38 -24.49 12.76
C ASN A 620 -7.89 -23.04 12.85
N PRO A 621 -7.16 -22.05 12.31
CA PRO A 621 -7.67 -20.70 12.18
C PRO A 621 -8.76 -20.63 11.11
N TYR A 622 -9.76 -19.78 11.30
CA TYR A 622 -10.77 -19.50 10.28
C TYR A 622 -10.21 -18.69 9.11
N HIS A 623 -10.90 -18.74 7.98
CA HIS A 623 -10.55 -18.03 6.75
C HIS A 623 -10.97 -16.56 6.86
N LEU A 624 -9.97 -15.67 6.92
CA LEU A 624 -10.15 -14.25 7.17
C LEU A 624 -9.85 -13.40 5.94
N THR A 625 -10.61 -12.30 5.77
CA THR A 625 -10.28 -11.22 4.86
C THR A 625 -10.84 -9.87 5.35
N GLY A 626 -10.61 -8.82 4.58
CA GLY A 626 -11.05 -7.46 4.89
C GLY A 626 -9.88 -6.48 4.97
N PRO A 627 -10.15 -5.16 4.89
CA PRO A 627 -9.09 -4.14 4.83
C PRO A 627 -8.11 -4.20 6.02
N ALA A 628 -8.60 -4.40 7.23
CA ALA A 628 -7.76 -4.53 8.42
C ALA A 628 -6.82 -5.74 8.35
N ILE A 629 -7.31 -6.87 7.85
CA ILE A 629 -6.53 -8.11 7.71
C ILE A 629 -5.46 -7.94 6.61
N VAL A 630 -5.83 -7.35 5.47
CA VAL A 630 -4.88 -7.04 4.37
C VAL A 630 -3.76 -6.14 4.87
N ARG A 631 -4.06 -5.07 5.61
CA ARG A 631 -3.05 -4.16 6.19
C ARG A 631 -2.15 -4.88 7.20
N ALA A 632 -2.72 -5.74 8.04
CA ALA A 632 -1.96 -6.57 8.98
C ALA A 632 -1.00 -7.51 8.25
N ASP A 633 -1.46 -8.18 7.20
CA ASP A 633 -0.66 -9.11 6.40
C ASP A 633 0.49 -8.39 5.68
N ILE A 634 0.23 -7.24 5.06
CA ILE A 634 1.27 -6.44 4.42
C ILE A 634 2.39 -6.10 5.42
N LEU A 635 2.05 -5.65 6.63
CA LEU A 635 3.04 -5.35 7.65
C LEU A 635 3.77 -6.60 8.14
N ASN A 636 3.06 -7.71 8.34
CA ASN A 636 3.64 -8.97 8.77
C ASN A 636 4.57 -9.58 7.71
N LEU A 637 4.25 -9.40 6.42
CA LEU A 637 5.03 -9.90 5.30
C LEU A 637 6.14 -8.94 4.85
N THR A 638 6.12 -7.67 5.27
CA THR A 638 7.16 -6.69 4.87
C THR A 638 8.22 -6.53 5.95
N LEU A 639 7.81 -6.20 7.18
CA LEU A 639 8.75 -5.75 8.22
C LEU A 639 9.85 -6.76 8.59
N PRO A 640 9.58 -8.07 8.75
CA PRO A 640 10.61 -9.04 9.09
C PRO A 640 11.60 -9.30 7.94
N TYR A 641 11.12 -9.22 6.69
CA TYR A 641 11.89 -9.66 5.52
C TYR A 641 12.76 -8.57 4.89
N ILE A 642 12.56 -7.29 5.27
CA ILE A 642 13.35 -6.18 4.72
C ILE A 642 14.83 -6.32 5.08
N HIS A 643 15.14 -6.71 6.30
CA HIS A 643 16.51 -6.93 6.74
C HIS A 643 17.16 -8.07 5.95
N LEU A 644 16.40 -9.14 5.70
CA LEU A 644 16.88 -10.28 4.93
C LEU A 644 17.21 -9.87 3.49
N SER A 645 16.34 -9.10 2.82
CA SER A 645 16.60 -8.63 1.45
C SER A 645 17.84 -7.75 1.35
N ILE A 646 18.07 -6.88 2.33
CA ILE A 646 19.28 -6.03 2.41
C ILE A 646 20.54 -6.88 2.59
N ILE A 647 20.52 -7.85 3.50
CA ILE A 647 21.65 -8.76 3.75
C ILE A 647 21.99 -9.56 2.49
N VAL A 648 20.98 -10.13 1.82
CA VAL A 648 21.18 -10.91 0.60
C VAL A 648 21.67 -10.03 -0.54
N ALA A 649 21.19 -8.78 -0.65
CA ALA A 649 21.71 -7.82 -1.61
C ALA A 649 23.22 -7.57 -1.37
N CYS A 650 23.63 -7.33 -0.13
CA CYS A 650 25.05 -7.15 0.22
C CYS A 650 25.90 -8.39 -0.08
N ILE A 651 25.38 -9.58 0.22
CA ILE A 651 26.07 -10.86 -0.11
C ILE A 651 26.19 -11.04 -1.63
N ALA A 652 25.14 -10.73 -2.39
CA ALA A 652 25.17 -10.82 -3.85
C ALA A 652 26.20 -9.85 -4.45
N ILE A 653 26.28 -8.63 -3.93
CA ILE A 653 27.29 -7.65 -4.34
C ILE A 653 28.71 -8.19 -4.06
N LEU A 654 28.95 -8.68 -2.83
CA LEU A 654 30.24 -9.24 -2.45
C LEU A 654 30.63 -10.42 -3.32
N PHE A 655 29.70 -11.33 -3.56
CA PHE A 655 29.93 -12.54 -4.36
C PHE A 655 30.25 -12.20 -5.83
N ILE A 656 29.45 -11.34 -6.46
CA ILE A 656 29.66 -10.97 -7.87
C ILE A 656 30.96 -10.18 -8.02
N THR A 657 31.26 -9.23 -7.13
CA THR A 657 32.52 -8.49 -7.18
C THR A 657 33.73 -9.39 -6.92
N LEU A 658 33.58 -10.39 -6.03
CA LEU A 658 34.65 -11.37 -5.79
C LEU A 658 34.92 -12.23 -7.04
N LEU A 659 33.87 -12.68 -7.71
CA LEU A 659 34.00 -13.44 -8.98
C LEU A 659 34.70 -12.63 -10.08
N LEU A 660 34.46 -11.31 -10.12
CA LEU A 660 35.02 -10.42 -11.16
C LEU A 660 36.48 -10.06 -10.89
N TYR A 661 36.81 -9.71 -9.66
CA TYR A 661 38.15 -9.23 -9.30
C TYR A 661 39.06 -10.29 -8.70
N ASN A 662 38.51 -11.41 -8.29
CA ASN A 662 39.22 -12.52 -7.62
C ASN A 662 40.07 -12.05 -6.42
N LYS A 663 39.65 -10.96 -5.75
CA LYS A 663 40.32 -10.37 -4.59
C LYS A 663 39.30 -9.81 -3.61
N LEU A 664 39.24 -10.38 -2.42
CA LEU A 664 38.31 -9.99 -1.36
C LEU A 664 38.46 -8.50 -0.97
N THR A 665 39.71 -8.01 -0.95
CA THR A 665 39.98 -6.60 -0.62
C THR A 665 39.30 -5.62 -1.59
N TYR A 666 39.27 -5.93 -2.89
CA TYR A 666 38.61 -5.09 -3.89
C TYR A 666 37.08 -5.11 -3.71
N SER A 667 36.51 -6.27 -3.46
CA SER A 667 35.09 -6.43 -3.20
C SER A 667 34.65 -5.65 -1.94
N LEU A 668 35.45 -5.70 -0.87
CA LEU A 668 35.19 -4.93 0.33
C LEU A 668 35.24 -3.40 0.08
N PHE A 669 36.18 -2.93 -0.73
CA PHE A 669 36.28 -1.50 -1.08
C PHE A 669 35.05 -1.03 -1.88
N VAL A 670 34.52 -1.85 -2.76
CA VAL A 670 33.29 -1.54 -3.52
C VAL A 670 32.10 -1.36 -2.56
N LEU A 671 32.01 -2.13 -1.49
CA LEU A 671 30.95 -2.04 -0.49
C LEU A 671 31.05 -0.82 0.43
N THR A 672 32.20 -0.14 0.51
CA THR A 672 32.40 0.99 1.45
C THR A 672 31.41 2.13 1.20
N ALA A 673 31.18 2.58 -0.04
CA ALA A 673 30.28 3.68 -0.34
C ALA A 673 28.78 3.31 -0.08
N PRO A 674 28.28 2.12 -0.49
CA PRO A 674 26.95 1.65 -0.07
C PRO A 674 26.77 1.67 1.44
N MET A 675 27.71 1.12 2.20
CA MET A 675 27.61 1.05 3.66
C MET A 675 27.56 2.45 4.30
N PHE A 676 28.46 3.35 3.89
CA PHE A 676 28.46 4.72 4.39
C PHE A 676 27.16 5.45 4.05
N SER A 677 26.75 5.38 2.81
CA SER A 677 25.49 6.02 2.36
C SER A 677 24.31 5.49 3.15
N PHE A 678 24.21 4.18 3.35
CA PHE A 678 23.11 3.54 4.06
C PHE A 678 23.02 4.00 5.53
N ILE A 679 24.12 4.04 6.24
CA ILE A 679 24.14 4.48 7.65
C ILE A 679 23.76 5.95 7.75
N TRP A 680 24.26 6.81 6.85
CA TRP A 680 23.88 8.22 6.84
C TRP A 680 22.44 8.46 6.47
N ILE A 681 21.87 7.66 5.58
CA ILE A 681 20.44 7.71 5.26
C ILE A 681 19.61 7.41 6.52
N LEU A 682 19.92 6.29 7.22
CA LEU A 682 19.21 5.91 8.44
C LEU A 682 19.29 6.99 9.52
N SER A 683 20.49 7.55 9.72
CA SER A 683 20.72 8.61 10.70
C SER A 683 19.97 9.89 10.36
N SER A 684 19.98 10.29 9.09
CA SER A 684 19.28 11.49 8.64
C SER A 684 17.76 11.33 8.74
N ILE A 685 17.23 10.15 8.44
CA ILE A 685 15.82 9.82 8.62
C ILE A 685 15.43 10.00 10.09
N SER A 686 16.27 9.48 11.01
CA SER A 686 16.01 9.60 12.44
C SER A 686 16.16 11.04 12.96
N LEU A 687 17.18 11.78 12.49
CA LEU A 687 17.40 13.18 12.87
C LEU A 687 16.32 14.13 12.37
N LEU A 688 15.80 13.89 11.18
CA LEU A 688 14.73 14.70 10.57
C LEU A 688 13.32 14.24 11.01
N ASP A 689 13.25 13.29 11.94
CA ASP A 689 12.02 12.64 12.42
C ASP A 689 11.11 12.15 11.25
N ILE A 690 11.73 11.69 10.16
CA ILE A 690 11.04 11.10 9.03
C ILE A 690 10.64 9.68 9.42
N LYS A 691 9.34 9.42 9.45
CA LYS A 691 8.84 8.07 9.73
C LYS A 691 8.90 7.20 8.48
N LEU A 692 9.43 5.98 8.63
CA LEU A 692 9.40 4.99 7.57
C LEU A 692 7.98 4.42 7.41
N THR A 693 7.60 4.19 6.18
CA THR A 693 6.33 3.51 5.82
C THR A 693 6.66 2.15 5.19
N ALA A 694 5.69 1.26 5.11
CA ALA A 694 5.84 -0.01 4.37
C ALA A 694 6.32 0.21 2.92
N TYR A 695 5.89 1.31 2.30
CA TYR A 695 6.32 1.69 0.95
C TYR A 695 7.77 2.18 0.91
N SER A 696 8.15 3.09 1.79
CA SER A 696 9.48 3.71 1.77
C SER A 696 10.61 2.74 2.08
N THR A 697 10.31 1.61 2.75
CA THR A 697 11.30 0.56 3.02
C THR A 697 11.84 -0.08 1.74
N LEU A 698 11.08 -0.05 0.63
CA LEU A 698 11.51 -0.55 -0.68
C LEU A 698 12.62 0.31 -1.32
N ALA A 699 12.79 1.55 -0.86
CA ALA A 699 13.87 2.40 -1.35
C ALA A 699 15.26 1.85 -0.97
N PHE A 700 15.40 1.12 0.13
CA PHE A 700 16.72 0.69 0.61
C PHE A 700 17.45 -0.30 -0.32
N PRO A 701 16.85 -1.43 -0.75
CA PRO A 701 17.50 -2.31 -1.72
C PRO A 701 17.84 -1.59 -3.03
N LEU A 702 16.95 -0.70 -3.48
CA LEU A 702 17.17 0.11 -4.68
C LEU A 702 18.37 1.05 -4.53
N LEU A 703 18.48 1.77 -3.41
CA LEU A 703 19.58 2.68 -3.12
C LEU A 703 20.91 1.94 -3.00
N ILE A 704 20.92 0.75 -2.42
CA ILE A 704 22.10 -0.12 -2.36
C ILE A 704 22.55 -0.47 -3.79
N ALA A 705 21.65 -0.90 -4.65
CA ALA A 705 21.97 -1.20 -6.06
C ALA A 705 22.60 0.00 -6.78
N LEU A 706 22.02 1.19 -6.60
CA LEU A 706 22.49 2.43 -7.25
C LEU A 706 23.83 2.91 -6.72
N SER A 707 24.12 2.70 -5.43
CA SER A 707 25.38 3.12 -4.82
C SER A 707 26.58 2.26 -5.26
N VAL A 708 26.33 0.99 -5.56
CA VAL A 708 27.38 0.05 -5.99
C VAL A 708 27.91 0.42 -7.38
N ASP A 709 27.07 0.90 -8.27
CA ASP A 709 27.45 1.20 -9.65
C ASP A 709 28.57 2.25 -9.73
N GLY A 710 28.39 3.40 -9.08
CA GLY A 710 29.45 4.43 -9.02
C GLY A 710 30.68 3.96 -8.26
N SER A 711 30.53 3.26 -7.14
CA SER A 711 31.63 2.66 -6.38
C SER A 711 32.47 1.75 -7.25
N MET A 712 31.83 0.85 -7.98
CA MET A 712 32.52 -0.12 -8.81
C MET A 712 33.37 0.54 -9.89
N GLN A 713 32.83 1.56 -10.57
CA GLN A 713 33.56 2.29 -11.59
C GLN A 713 34.78 3.03 -11.02
N LEU A 714 34.66 3.67 -9.87
CA LEU A 714 35.76 4.40 -9.22
C LEU A 714 36.86 3.45 -8.75
N TRP A 715 36.52 2.38 -8.03
CA TRP A 715 37.47 1.42 -7.52
C TRP A 715 38.11 0.57 -8.62
N ASN A 716 37.38 0.24 -9.70
CA ASN A 716 37.97 -0.47 -10.85
C ASN A 716 39.13 0.32 -11.45
N VAL A 717 38.90 1.60 -11.77
CA VAL A 717 39.96 2.47 -12.33
C VAL A 717 41.10 2.66 -11.34
N TYR A 718 40.84 2.75 -10.03
CA TYR A 718 41.87 2.87 -9.00
C TYR A 718 42.76 1.63 -8.91
N PHE A 719 42.21 0.43 -9.03
CA PHE A 719 42.97 -0.81 -8.92
C PHE A 719 43.66 -1.24 -10.21
N GLU A 720 43.09 -0.87 -11.37
CA GLU A 720 43.75 -1.15 -12.67
C GLU A 720 44.96 -0.23 -12.92
N ARG A 721 44.91 0.99 -12.45
CA ARG A 721 45.93 2.02 -12.72
C ARG A 721 46.73 2.34 -11.45
N THR A 722 47.73 1.53 -11.12
CA THR A 722 48.50 1.61 -9.89
C THR A 722 49.30 2.90 -9.63
N LYS A 723 49.35 3.85 -10.59
CA LYS A 723 50.07 5.11 -10.47
C LYS A 723 49.20 6.35 -10.69
N THR A 724 47.89 6.24 -10.73
CA THR A 724 46.99 7.37 -11.03
C THR A 724 46.45 7.95 -9.71
N SER A 725 46.57 9.26 -9.52
CA SER A 725 46.00 9.92 -8.32
C SER A 725 44.47 9.83 -8.28
N ALA A 726 43.92 9.76 -7.08
CA ALA A 726 42.46 9.71 -6.86
C ALA A 726 41.72 10.88 -7.54
N LEU A 727 42.32 12.06 -7.59
CA LEU A 727 41.77 13.25 -8.29
C LEU A 727 41.70 13.05 -9.79
N LEU A 728 42.72 12.46 -10.39
CA LEU A 728 42.73 12.21 -11.82
C LEU A 728 41.69 11.15 -12.21
N ILE A 729 41.44 10.18 -11.33
CA ILE A 729 40.35 9.21 -11.51
C ILE A 729 39.03 9.96 -11.45
N LEU A 730 38.81 10.79 -10.44
CA LEU A 730 37.59 11.53 -10.27
C LEU A 730 37.36 12.53 -11.43
N SER A 731 38.40 13.17 -11.96
CA SER A 731 38.26 14.08 -13.13
C SER A 731 37.83 13.35 -14.39
N ARG A 732 38.24 12.08 -14.56
CA ARG A 732 37.89 11.29 -15.75
C ARG A 732 36.51 10.61 -15.65
N VAL A 733 36.26 9.96 -14.56
CA VAL A 733 35.04 9.12 -14.39
C VAL A 733 33.94 9.87 -13.64
N GLY A 734 34.30 10.81 -12.76
CA GLY A 734 33.36 11.57 -11.93
C GLY A 734 32.22 12.25 -12.71
N PRO A 735 32.49 12.99 -13.81
CA PRO A 735 31.42 13.64 -14.55
C PRO A 735 30.35 12.69 -15.10
N SER A 736 30.73 11.47 -15.49
CA SER A 736 29.78 10.47 -15.95
C SER A 736 28.98 9.85 -14.79
N ILE A 737 29.62 9.62 -13.64
CA ILE A 737 28.94 9.15 -12.42
C ILE A 737 27.97 10.21 -11.92
N PHE A 738 28.35 11.50 -11.90
CA PHE A 738 27.47 12.58 -11.50
C PHE A 738 26.22 12.66 -12.38
N LEU A 739 26.39 12.67 -13.71
CA LEU A 739 25.26 12.68 -14.64
C LEU A 739 24.38 11.44 -14.51
N SER A 740 24.96 10.31 -14.20
CA SER A 740 24.24 9.06 -13.89
C SER A 740 23.34 9.22 -12.68
N HIS A 741 23.88 9.74 -11.57
CA HIS A 741 23.07 9.99 -10.37
C HIS A 741 22.01 11.06 -10.61
N MET A 742 22.28 12.07 -11.45
CA MET A 742 21.27 13.06 -11.85
C MET A 742 20.14 12.42 -12.66
N ALA A 743 20.43 11.48 -13.56
CA ALA A 743 19.40 10.73 -14.30
C ALA A 743 18.49 9.94 -13.36
N THR A 744 19.07 9.28 -12.36
CA THR A 744 18.30 8.54 -11.34
C THR A 744 17.52 9.48 -10.43
N LEU A 745 18.10 10.62 -10.05
CA LEU A 745 17.42 11.64 -9.25
C LEU A 745 16.19 12.21 -9.98
N ILE A 746 16.31 12.43 -11.28
CA ILE A 746 15.19 12.84 -12.15
C ILE A 746 14.07 11.79 -12.09
N GLY A 747 14.41 10.51 -12.25
CA GLY A 747 13.44 9.42 -12.17
C GLY A 747 12.73 9.38 -10.80
N THR A 748 13.50 9.46 -9.72
CA THR A 748 12.92 9.41 -8.36
C THR A 748 12.19 10.69 -7.96
N TYR A 749 12.57 11.86 -8.52
CA TYR A 749 11.87 13.12 -8.31
C TYR A 749 10.41 13.05 -8.79
N GLY A 750 10.15 12.32 -9.87
CA GLY A 750 8.78 12.07 -10.33
C GLY A 750 7.87 11.52 -9.22
N LEU A 751 8.41 10.68 -8.31
CA LEU A 751 7.65 10.13 -7.18
C LEU A 751 7.21 11.18 -6.16
N LEU A 752 7.97 12.27 -5.98
CA LEU A 752 7.57 13.36 -5.09
C LEU A 752 6.29 14.08 -5.55
N LEU A 753 6.01 14.03 -6.84
CA LEU A 753 4.86 14.68 -7.45
C LEU A 753 3.59 13.84 -7.34
N SER A 754 3.70 12.58 -6.88
CA SER A 754 2.53 11.74 -6.67
C SER A 754 1.64 12.27 -5.55
N SER A 755 0.33 12.23 -5.77
CA SER A 755 -0.64 12.46 -4.70
C SER A 755 -0.67 11.30 -3.70
N HIS A 756 -0.28 10.09 -4.13
CA HIS A 756 -0.19 8.93 -3.24
C HIS A 756 1.01 9.06 -2.28
N HIS A 757 0.71 9.29 -1.00
CA HIS A 757 1.73 9.57 0.01
C HIS A 757 2.75 8.43 0.18
N GLY A 758 2.34 7.18 -0.01
CA GLY A 758 3.24 6.02 0.00
C GLY A 758 4.30 6.10 -1.10
N LEU A 759 3.91 6.40 -2.35
CA LEU A 759 4.86 6.61 -3.45
C LEU A 759 5.74 7.83 -3.22
N ARG A 760 5.17 8.93 -2.71
CA ARG A 760 5.91 10.13 -2.31
C ARG A 760 6.94 9.84 -1.23
N SER A 761 6.65 8.95 -0.28
CA SER A 761 7.60 8.54 0.77
C SER A 761 8.81 7.79 0.20
N ILE A 762 8.61 6.93 -0.81
CA ILE A 762 9.72 6.30 -1.57
C ILE A 762 10.58 7.39 -2.20
N GLY A 763 9.97 8.37 -2.88
CA GLY A 763 10.67 9.49 -3.52
C GLY A 763 11.52 10.28 -2.53
N LYS A 764 10.98 10.64 -1.36
CA LYS A 764 11.70 11.37 -0.31
C LYS A 764 12.94 10.61 0.16
N ILE A 765 12.81 9.33 0.50
CA ILE A 765 13.93 8.50 0.95
C ILE A 765 14.94 8.29 -0.17
N SER A 766 14.49 8.10 -1.41
CA SER A 766 15.38 7.90 -2.56
C SER A 766 16.21 9.14 -2.87
N ILE A 767 15.64 10.34 -2.82
CA ILE A 767 16.38 11.60 -3.05
C ILE A 767 17.40 11.84 -1.94
N LEU A 768 17.00 11.66 -0.68
CA LEU A 768 17.92 11.74 0.46
C LEU A 768 19.06 10.73 0.31
N GLY A 769 18.72 9.51 -0.09
CA GLY A 769 19.68 8.44 -0.35
C GLY A 769 20.68 8.78 -1.46
N LEU A 770 20.19 9.26 -2.60
CA LEU A 770 21.04 9.66 -3.72
C LEU A 770 21.97 10.82 -3.35
N PHE A 771 21.53 11.76 -2.52
CA PHE A 771 22.39 12.81 -1.98
C PHE A 771 23.60 12.23 -1.24
N PHE A 772 23.37 11.28 -0.32
CA PHE A 772 24.47 10.65 0.42
C PHE A 772 25.33 9.72 -0.45
N ILE A 773 24.75 9.10 -1.46
CA ILE A 773 25.49 8.31 -2.44
C ILE A 773 26.45 9.22 -3.22
N ILE A 774 26.00 10.37 -3.72
CA ILE A 774 26.84 11.35 -4.39
C ILE A 774 27.95 11.84 -3.45
N LEU A 775 27.61 12.16 -2.22
CA LEU A 775 28.58 12.60 -1.22
C LEU A 775 29.64 11.52 -0.97
N SER A 776 29.25 10.26 -0.90
CA SER A 776 30.16 9.13 -0.74
C SER A 776 31.12 8.97 -1.91
N HIS A 777 30.65 9.10 -3.14
CA HIS A 777 31.49 8.96 -4.33
C HIS A 777 32.44 10.16 -4.55
N PHE A 778 32.00 11.39 -4.28
CA PHE A 778 32.78 12.60 -4.59
C PHE A 778 33.63 13.12 -3.43
N ILE A 779 33.32 12.76 -2.19
CA ILE A 779 34.08 13.19 -1.00
C ILE A 779 34.79 12.00 -0.35
N PHE A 780 34.05 10.95 0.00
CA PHE A 780 34.64 9.83 0.75
C PHE A 780 35.61 9.00 -0.07
N PHE A 781 35.28 8.62 -1.33
CA PHE A 781 36.15 7.84 -2.19
C PHE A 781 37.54 8.50 -2.39
N PRO A 782 37.67 9.78 -2.82
CA PRO A 782 38.98 10.37 -3.06
C PRO A 782 39.82 10.47 -1.77
N LEU A 783 39.20 10.72 -0.62
CA LEU A 783 39.87 10.76 0.67
C LEU A 783 40.43 9.39 1.05
N MET A 784 39.61 8.36 0.87
CA MET A 784 40.02 6.99 1.17
C MET A 784 41.10 6.49 0.24
N ALA A 785 40.95 6.72 -1.08
CA ALA A 785 41.95 6.35 -2.06
C ALA A 785 43.30 7.05 -1.83
N ALA A 786 43.27 8.37 -1.54
CA ALA A 786 44.51 9.12 -1.22
C ALA A 786 45.17 8.63 0.10
N SER A 787 44.37 8.20 1.06
CA SER A 787 44.92 7.64 2.34
C SER A 787 45.59 6.29 2.10
N LEU A 788 45.04 5.45 1.23
CA LEU A 788 45.64 4.19 0.81
C LEU A 788 46.96 4.40 0.06
N ASP A 789 47.05 5.40 -0.83
CA ASP A 789 48.26 5.74 -1.57
C ASP A 789 49.39 6.16 -0.62
N PHE A 790 49.06 6.97 0.37
CA PHE A 790 50.00 7.39 1.40
C PHE A 790 50.53 6.20 2.24
N TYR A 791 49.66 5.30 2.63
CA TYR A 791 50.04 4.09 3.37
C TYR A 791 50.94 3.18 2.54
N ARG A 792 50.63 2.97 1.26
CA ARG A 792 51.45 2.21 0.32
C ARG A 792 52.80 2.83 0.10
N PHE A 793 52.89 4.16 -0.02
CA PHE A 793 54.15 4.90 -0.14
C PHE A 793 55.00 4.72 1.11
N LYS A 794 54.45 4.93 2.31
CA LYS A 794 55.14 4.78 3.58
C LYS A 794 55.69 3.36 3.77
N LYS A 795 54.96 2.34 3.39
CA LYS A 795 55.39 0.93 3.47
C LYS A 795 56.54 0.61 2.50
N ARG A 796 56.54 1.18 1.28
CA ARG A 796 57.65 1.04 0.33
C ARG A 796 58.92 1.76 0.80
N SER A 797 58.79 2.94 1.34
CA SER A 797 59.92 3.72 1.89
C SER A 797 60.51 3.03 3.14
N ALA A 798 59.70 2.43 3.99
CA ALA A 798 60.14 1.65 5.15
C ALA A 798 60.80 0.34 4.74
N SER A 799 60.39 -0.31 3.66
CA SER A 799 61.04 -1.51 3.09
C SER A 799 62.39 -1.17 2.46
N HIS A 800 62.51 -0.03 1.76
CA HIS A 800 63.79 0.42 1.24
C HIS A 800 64.79 0.78 2.33
N LYS A 801 64.35 1.37 3.47
CA LYS A 801 65.21 1.62 4.61
C LYS A 801 65.65 0.37 5.40
N LYS A 802 64.95 -0.76 5.23
CA LYS A 802 65.39 -2.05 5.82
C LYS A 802 66.34 -2.84 4.94
N HIS A 803 66.49 -2.44 3.66
CA HIS A 803 67.42 -3.06 2.72
C HIS A 803 68.71 -2.22 2.46
N LEU A 804 68.78 -1.01 3.01
CA LEU A 804 70.01 -0.21 3.21
C LEU A 804 70.50 -0.36 4.68
#